data_749832f10a192ec3a720184bd18a4146
#
_entry.id   749832f10a192ec3a720184bd18a4146
#
_cell.length_a   1.000
_cell.length_b   1.000
_cell.length_c   1.000
_cell.angle_alpha   90.00
_cell.angle_beta   90.00
_cell.angle_gamma   90.00
#
_symmetry.space_group_name_H-M   'P 1'
#
loop_
_entity.id
_entity.type
_entity.pdbx_description
1 polymer ?
#
loop_
_entity_poly.entity_id
_entity_poly.type
_entity_poly.pdbx_seq_one_letter_code
_entity_poly.pdbx_strand_id
1 'polypeptide(L)'
;MVLPVPNLDDRRFQDLVDDAKRLVAQKCPGWTDHNVSDPGVTLIETFAWMTDQLLYRLNRVPDRIYVKFLDLIGVTLFPPTAARAEVTFWLTAPQPETVTIPTGTQVATMRTETEEAIVFATTRDLPIVTCALANVGSMTDGTTFRDGAPALERASGFECFDKVPKPDDALYVGLTEAVPSCAVRLRFRCEIEGVGVDPNRPPLAWEAWNGDAWSACEVDTDETGGLNRDGDVIIHVPPSHTASVVSKRRAGWVRARVVATEQDQPAYSASPTIRALEASTAGGTVETVNAELVEVEDLGFAEGVPGQVFRLQRGPVVPGDQPPILEVSEDEGWEEWTLVNDFATSGPSDRQFTLDMSAGEVRLGPGVRIADGSFRSYGAVPAKGARLRLRGYRTGGGLRGNVAGRALRILKSSIPYVARVENRRPARGGVDGERIDDAKIRGPLLLRTRGRAVTTEDFETLAREAAPEVARIRAVPAGEGAEAGAVRVLVVPSAEGEAGRLRFEQLVPPEETLQQITDRLEECRVIGTRVQVEPPVYRGVTVVARLRARPRTNPSRLQAAALEALNRYLHPIVGGPDRTGWPFGRPVNIGEIFAVLQGLRGTEIVEDVRLFGADPVTGERGPSTQRLELEPNALVFSYEHQVLAEAG
;
A
#
# COMPACT_ATOMS: atom_id res chain seq x y z
N MET A 1 -1.82 -20.17 17.82
CA MET A 1 -2.66 -20.91 18.81
C MET A 1 -3.70 -19.93 19.28
N VAL A 2 -4.95 -20.12 18.86
CA VAL A 2 -6.07 -19.27 19.33
C VAL A 2 -6.22 -19.47 20.83
N LEU A 3 -6.40 -18.40 21.61
CA LEU A 3 -6.74 -18.51 23.03
C LEU A 3 -8.04 -19.33 23.13
N PRO A 4 -8.04 -20.49 23.82
CA PRO A 4 -9.23 -21.29 23.95
C PRO A 4 -10.28 -20.49 24.72
N VAL A 5 -11.53 -20.52 24.23
CA VAL A 5 -12.66 -19.97 24.98
C VAL A 5 -12.78 -20.80 26.27
N PRO A 6 -12.67 -20.16 27.46
CA PRO A 6 -12.75 -20.91 28.70
C PRO A 6 -14.16 -21.49 28.84
N ASN A 7 -14.26 -22.80 28.98
CA ASN A 7 -15.51 -23.45 29.36
C ASN A 7 -15.51 -23.55 30.88
N LEU A 8 -16.21 -22.63 31.53
CA LEU A 8 -16.24 -22.53 33.00
C LEU A 8 -17.23 -23.53 33.61
N ASP A 9 -18.24 -23.93 32.87
CA ASP A 9 -19.23 -24.95 33.27
C ASP A 9 -19.72 -25.66 31.99
N ASP A 10 -19.48 -26.97 31.91
CA ASP A 10 -19.78 -27.81 30.75
C ASP A 10 -21.16 -28.46 30.80
N ARG A 11 -21.92 -28.24 31.90
CA ARG A 11 -23.30 -28.79 32.08
C ARG A 11 -24.22 -28.18 30.98
N ARG A 12 -25.02 -29.06 30.44
CA ARG A 12 -26.04 -28.71 29.43
C ARG A 12 -27.43 -28.82 30.05
N PHE A 13 -28.42 -28.34 29.34
CA PHE A 13 -29.83 -28.39 29.74
C PHE A 13 -30.20 -29.74 30.35
N GLN A 14 -29.90 -30.88 29.70
CA GLN A 14 -30.24 -32.20 30.17
C GLN A 14 -29.55 -32.56 31.51
N ASP A 15 -28.30 -32.20 31.67
CA ASP A 15 -27.55 -32.45 32.90
C ASP A 15 -28.17 -31.71 34.08
N LEU A 16 -28.61 -30.45 33.84
CA LEU A 16 -29.33 -29.64 34.84
C LEU A 16 -30.67 -30.23 35.23
N VAL A 17 -31.42 -30.76 34.27
CA VAL A 17 -32.70 -31.45 34.52
C VAL A 17 -32.47 -32.72 35.31
N ASP A 18 -31.48 -33.52 34.96
CA ASP A 18 -31.17 -34.79 35.64
C ASP A 18 -30.64 -34.57 37.08
N ASP A 19 -29.84 -33.52 37.28
CA ASP A 19 -29.37 -33.10 38.60
C ASP A 19 -30.52 -32.65 39.47
N ALA A 20 -31.45 -31.86 38.92
CA ALA A 20 -32.65 -31.41 39.64
C ALA A 20 -33.55 -32.58 40.00
N LYS A 21 -33.81 -33.52 39.08
CA LYS A 21 -34.61 -34.72 39.34
C LYS A 21 -33.99 -35.61 40.45
N ARG A 22 -32.63 -35.76 40.44
CA ARG A 22 -31.91 -36.49 41.51
C ARG A 22 -32.07 -35.81 42.87
N LEU A 23 -32.00 -34.48 42.90
CA LEU A 23 -32.19 -33.71 44.13
C LEU A 23 -33.63 -33.82 44.67
N VAL A 24 -34.63 -33.76 43.78
CA VAL A 24 -36.03 -33.91 44.13
C VAL A 24 -36.30 -35.29 44.74
N ALA A 25 -35.78 -36.36 44.15
CA ALA A 25 -35.91 -37.70 44.70
C ALA A 25 -35.40 -37.82 46.16
N GLN A 26 -34.32 -37.04 46.51
CA GLN A 26 -33.77 -37.02 47.87
C GLN A 26 -34.58 -36.13 48.82
N LYS A 27 -35.08 -34.98 48.35
CA LYS A 27 -35.74 -33.97 49.19
C LYS A 27 -37.24 -34.15 49.30
N CYS A 28 -37.85 -34.73 48.29
CA CYS A 28 -39.31 -34.95 48.20
C CYS A 28 -39.63 -36.38 47.75
N PRO A 29 -39.32 -37.41 48.57
CA PRO A 29 -39.46 -38.82 48.18
C PRO A 29 -40.88 -39.26 47.91
N GLY A 30 -41.89 -38.47 48.25
CA GLY A 30 -43.28 -38.69 47.93
C GLY A 30 -43.68 -38.27 46.52
N TRP A 31 -42.84 -37.53 45.82
CA TRP A 31 -43.10 -37.16 44.42
C TRP A 31 -42.39 -38.15 43.50
N THR A 32 -43.17 -39.10 43.01
CA THR A 32 -42.67 -40.22 42.17
C THR A 32 -43.04 -40.10 40.71
N ASP A 33 -43.95 -39.22 40.39
CA ASP A 33 -44.36 -39.00 39.00
C ASP A 33 -43.46 -37.94 38.34
N HIS A 34 -42.64 -38.37 37.38
CA HIS A 34 -41.71 -37.53 36.60
C HIS A 34 -42.14 -37.46 35.13
N ASN A 35 -43.46 -37.58 34.87
CA ASN A 35 -43.99 -37.52 33.53
C ASN A 35 -43.86 -36.09 32.94
N VAL A 36 -43.69 -35.99 31.64
CA VAL A 36 -43.51 -34.71 30.92
C VAL A 36 -44.76 -33.78 31.08
N SER A 37 -45.92 -34.34 31.39
CA SER A 37 -47.15 -33.59 31.66
C SER A 37 -47.26 -33.05 33.09
N ASP A 38 -46.35 -33.43 34.01
CA ASP A 38 -46.37 -32.94 35.37
C ASP A 38 -45.92 -31.48 35.46
N PRO A 39 -46.69 -30.58 36.13
CA PRO A 39 -46.32 -29.19 36.31
C PRO A 39 -44.95 -28.97 37.01
N GLY A 40 -44.57 -29.89 37.95
CA GLY A 40 -43.30 -29.83 38.61
C GLY A 40 -42.14 -30.14 37.68
N VAL A 41 -42.31 -31.10 36.78
CA VAL A 41 -41.30 -31.41 35.76
C VAL A 41 -41.15 -30.21 34.82
N THR A 42 -42.24 -29.57 34.42
CA THR A 42 -42.24 -28.36 33.59
C THR A 42 -41.47 -27.20 34.27
N LEU A 43 -41.63 -27.04 35.58
CA LEU A 43 -40.88 -26.04 36.35
C LEU A 43 -39.36 -26.36 36.38
N ILE A 44 -38.97 -27.63 36.60
CA ILE A 44 -37.57 -28.08 36.58
C ILE A 44 -36.97 -27.77 35.22
N GLU A 45 -37.64 -28.10 34.12
CA GLU A 45 -37.18 -27.83 32.78
C GLU A 45 -37.07 -26.33 32.49
N THR A 46 -38.02 -25.52 32.97
CA THR A 46 -37.94 -24.06 32.83
C THR A 46 -36.72 -23.48 33.57
N PHE A 47 -36.49 -23.91 34.81
CA PHE A 47 -35.31 -23.47 35.55
C PHE A 47 -34.01 -23.97 34.90
N ALA A 48 -33.98 -25.21 34.43
CA ALA A 48 -32.84 -25.75 33.69
C ALA A 48 -32.55 -24.95 32.42
N TRP A 49 -33.58 -24.60 31.67
CA TRP A 49 -33.47 -23.76 30.49
C TRP A 49 -32.93 -22.36 30.84
N MET A 50 -33.46 -21.71 31.86
CA MET A 50 -32.96 -20.41 32.31
C MET A 50 -31.51 -20.49 32.77
N THR A 51 -31.14 -21.56 33.48
CA THR A 51 -29.75 -21.79 33.94
C THR A 51 -28.81 -22.05 32.75
N ASP A 52 -29.22 -22.85 31.79
CA ASP A 52 -28.47 -23.11 30.55
C ASP A 52 -28.22 -21.82 29.79
N GLN A 53 -29.19 -20.89 29.69
CA GLN A 53 -28.96 -19.56 29.10
C GLN A 53 -27.95 -18.72 29.90
N LEU A 54 -27.92 -18.85 31.23
CA LEU A 54 -26.95 -18.16 32.05
C LEU A 54 -25.53 -18.78 31.88
N LEU A 55 -25.41 -20.10 31.82
CA LEU A 55 -24.15 -20.83 31.54
C LEU A 55 -23.63 -20.50 30.14
N TYR A 56 -24.50 -20.42 29.14
CA TYR A 56 -24.13 -19.98 27.81
C TYR A 56 -23.50 -18.58 27.84
N ARG A 57 -24.08 -17.64 28.60
CA ARG A 57 -23.50 -16.29 28.76
C ARG A 57 -22.21 -16.30 29.57
N LEU A 58 -22.11 -17.15 30.62
CA LEU A 58 -20.94 -17.28 31.45
C LEU A 58 -19.74 -17.84 30.66
N ASN A 59 -19.98 -18.83 29.80
CA ASN A 59 -18.96 -19.44 28.95
C ASN A 59 -18.56 -18.55 27.75
N ARG A 60 -19.28 -17.46 27.50
CA ARG A 60 -19.01 -16.54 26.41
C ARG A 60 -18.38 -15.27 26.96
N VAL A 61 -17.06 -15.18 26.86
CA VAL A 61 -16.35 -13.95 27.23
C VAL A 61 -16.67 -12.86 26.21
N PRO A 62 -17.30 -11.75 26.62
CA PRO A 62 -17.58 -10.64 25.71
C PRO A 62 -16.29 -10.05 25.13
N ASP A 63 -16.32 -9.60 23.88
CA ASP A 63 -15.14 -9.03 23.20
C ASP A 63 -14.51 -7.87 23.99
N ARG A 64 -15.29 -7.08 24.69
CA ARG A 64 -14.81 -6.02 25.58
C ARG A 64 -13.87 -6.52 26.67
N ILE A 65 -14.07 -7.73 27.19
CA ILE A 65 -13.20 -8.32 28.20
C ILE A 65 -11.90 -8.77 27.55
N TYR A 66 -11.95 -9.36 26.35
CA TYR A 66 -10.74 -9.69 25.60
C TYR A 66 -9.88 -8.46 25.31
N VAL A 67 -10.50 -7.36 24.84
CA VAL A 67 -9.78 -6.08 24.61
C VAL A 67 -9.12 -5.60 25.91
N LYS A 68 -9.82 -5.66 27.06
CA LYS A 68 -9.22 -5.27 28.34
C LYS A 68 -8.10 -6.20 28.81
N PHE A 69 -8.17 -7.50 28.52
CA PHE A 69 -7.07 -8.41 28.76
C PHE A 69 -5.86 -8.10 27.86
N LEU A 70 -6.10 -7.82 26.60
CA LEU A 70 -5.04 -7.42 25.67
C LEU A 70 -4.39 -6.10 26.12
N ASP A 71 -5.18 -5.10 26.52
CA ASP A 71 -4.69 -3.83 27.09
C ASP A 71 -3.79 -4.08 28.32
N LEU A 72 -4.18 -4.99 29.24
CA LEU A 72 -3.40 -5.33 30.44
C LEU A 72 -2.03 -5.93 30.14
N ILE A 73 -1.88 -6.62 29.01
CA ILE A 73 -0.61 -7.20 28.58
C ILE A 73 0.13 -6.31 27.57
N GLY A 74 -0.35 -5.07 27.36
CA GLY A 74 0.26 -4.10 26.45
C GLY A 74 -0.01 -4.34 24.97
N VAL A 75 -1.04 -5.13 24.63
CA VAL A 75 -1.43 -5.43 23.25
C VAL A 75 -2.62 -4.56 22.87
N THR A 76 -2.38 -3.53 22.06
CA THR A 76 -3.44 -2.71 21.43
C THR A 76 -3.79 -3.26 20.05
N LEU A 77 -5.02 -3.02 19.60
CA LEU A 77 -5.43 -3.36 18.23
C LEU A 77 -4.72 -2.44 17.24
N PHE A 78 -4.25 -2.98 16.11
CA PHE A 78 -3.72 -2.16 15.03
C PHE A 78 -4.82 -1.26 14.47
N PRO A 79 -4.58 0.05 14.37
CA PRO A 79 -5.50 0.96 13.72
C PRO A 79 -5.55 0.70 12.22
N PRO A 80 -6.60 1.16 11.51
CA PRO A 80 -6.61 1.13 10.06
C PRO A 80 -5.51 2.03 9.50
N THR A 81 -4.97 1.67 8.33
CA THR A 81 -4.07 2.52 7.56
C THR A 81 -4.83 3.18 6.41
N ALA A 82 -4.37 4.35 6.00
CA ALA A 82 -4.97 5.07 4.89
C ALA A 82 -4.30 4.75 3.57
N ALA A 83 -5.09 4.54 2.52
CA ALA A 83 -4.56 4.41 1.18
C ALA A 83 -3.98 5.74 0.70
N ARG A 84 -2.88 5.67 -0.05
CA ARG A 84 -2.21 6.79 -0.69
C ARG A 84 -2.32 6.69 -2.21
N ALA A 85 -2.48 7.82 -2.88
CA ALA A 85 -2.53 7.93 -4.34
C ALA A 85 -1.89 9.22 -4.82
N GLU A 86 -1.16 9.15 -5.92
CA GLU A 86 -0.75 10.34 -6.65
C GLU A 86 -1.90 10.82 -7.52
N VAL A 87 -2.31 12.08 -7.30
CA VAL A 87 -3.39 12.73 -8.05
C VAL A 87 -2.82 13.88 -8.87
N THR A 88 -3.14 13.89 -10.16
CA THR A 88 -2.79 14.96 -11.09
C THR A 88 -3.96 15.93 -11.22
N PHE A 89 -3.67 17.21 -11.01
CA PHE A 89 -4.56 18.35 -11.24
C PHE A 89 -4.24 18.96 -12.58
N TRP A 90 -5.16 18.83 -13.54
CA TRP A 90 -4.98 19.34 -14.88
C TRP A 90 -5.56 20.74 -15.04
N LEU A 91 -4.78 21.64 -15.59
CA LEU A 91 -5.21 23.02 -15.86
C LEU A 91 -6.08 23.10 -17.13
N THR A 92 -7.01 24.04 -17.16
CA THR A 92 -7.87 24.36 -18.33
C THR A 92 -7.05 24.86 -19.51
N ALA A 93 -6.03 25.68 -19.23
CA ALA A 93 -5.07 26.22 -20.18
C ALA A 93 -3.80 26.63 -19.41
N PRO A 94 -2.66 26.83 -20.11
CA PRO A 94 -1.47 27.39 -19.50
C PRO A 94 -1.79 28.73 -18.81
N GLN A 95 -1.33 28.89 -17.57
CA GLN A 95 -1.58 30.09 -16.78
C GLN A 95 -0.33 30.99 -16.77
N PRO A 96 -0.49 32.31 -16.67
CA PRO A 96 0.63 33.26 -16.60
C PRO A 96 1.32 33.24 -15.22
N GLU A 97 0.61 32.77 -14.18
CA GLU A 97 1.10 32.74 -12.80
C GLU A 97 0.97 31.33 -12.22
N THR A 98 1.75 31.06 -11.18
CA THR A 98 1.71 29.78 -10.46
C THR A 98 0.35 29.57 -9.82
N VAL A 99 -0.25 28.40 -10.07
CA VAL A 99 -1.49 27.96 -9.45
C VAL A 99 -1.15 27.03 -8.28
N THR A 100 -1.53 27.41 -7.07
CA THR A 100 -1.28 26.60 -5.88
C THR A 100 -2.52 25.79 -5.50
N ILE A 101 -2.38 24.47 -5.38
CA ILE A 101 -3.38 23.59 -4.81
C ILE A 101 -3.06 23.43 -3.33
N PRO A 102 -3.94 23.88 -2.42
CA PRO A 102 -3.67 23.83 -0.97
C PRO A 102 -3.66 22.39 -0.41
N THR A 103 -2.91 22.18 0.64
CA THR A 103 -3.01 21.01 1.52
C THR A 103 -4.46 20.80 1.97
N GLY A 104 -4.89 19.55 2.10
CA GLY A 104 -6.26 19.22 2.50
C GLY A 104 -7.30 19.35 1.37
N THR A 105 -6.88 19.68 0.14
CA THR A 105 -7.79 19.72 -1.01
C THR A 105 -8.37 18.34 -1.24
N GLN A 106 -9.70 18.23 -1.25
CA GLN A 106 -10.39 16.97 -1.34
C GLN A 106 -10.72 16.58 -2.78
N VAL A 107 -10.35 15.36 -3.14
CA VAL A 107 -10.73 14.68 -4.38
C VAL A 107 -11.48 13.39 -4.06
N ALA A 108 -12.36 12.92 -4.93
CA ALA A 108 -13.19 11.77 -4.63
C ALA A 108 -13.47 10.89 -5.85
N THR A 109 -13.87 9.65 -5.58
CA THR A 109 -14.49 8.79 -6.58
C THR A 109 -15.90 9.28 -6.91
N MET A 110 -16.45 8.80 -8.02
CA MET A 110 -17.87 9.03 -8.32
C MET A 110 -18.72 8.28 -7.31
N ARG A 111 -19.76 8.97 -6.77
CA ARG A 111 -20.78 8.34 -5.96
C ARG A 111 -21.70 7.52 -6.87
N THR A 112 -21.97 6.28 -6.48
CA THR A 112 -23.00 5.43 -7.11
C THR A 112 -24.23 5.32 -6.21
N GLU A 113 -25.28 4.65 -6.68
CA GLU A 113 -26.47 4.40 -5.86
C GLU A 113 -26.19 3.46 -4.66
N THR A 114 -25.18 2.60 -4.79
CA THR A 114 -24.82 1.57 -3.81
C THR A 114 -23.58 1.90 -2.99
N GLU A 115 -22.73 2.82 -3.46
CA GLU A 115 -21.45 3.13 -2.82
C GLU A 115 -21.29 4.63 -2.59
N GLU A 116 -20.86 4.98 -1.39
CA GLU A 116 -20.49 6.34 -1.05
C GLU A 116 -19.16 6.71 -1.73
N ALA A 117 -19.01 8.00 -2.04
CA ALA A 117 -17.77 8.52 -2.60
C ALA A 117 -16.59 8.34 -1.62
N ILE A 118 -15.51 7.76 -2.10
CA ILE A 118 -14.27 7.61 -1.33
C ILE A 118 -13.47 8.89 -1.52
N VAL A 119 -13.14 9.56 -0.41
CA VAL A 119 -12.51 10.87 -0.40
C VAL A 119 -11.03 10.74 -0.07
N PHE A 120 -10.21 11.47 -0.82
CA PHE A 120 -8.79 11.66 -0.59
C PHE A 120 -8.49 13.14 -0.39
N ALA A 121 -7.50 13.46 0.43
CA ALA A 121 -7.04 14.81 0.66
C ALA A 121 -5.56 14.95 0.32
N THR A 122 -5.15 16.08 -0.27
CA THR A 122 -3.73 16.37 -0.55
C THR A 122 -2.94 16.45 0.75
N THR A 123 -1.72 15.89 0.75
CA THR A 123 -0.85 15.83 1.94
C THR A 123 0.00 17.09 2.12
N ARG A 124 0.21 17.85 1.05
CA ARG A 124 1.01 19.10 1.02
C ARG A 124 0.47 20.05 -0.03
N ASP A 125 0.93 21.30 0.03
CA ASP A 125 0.68 22.27 -1.03
C ASP A 125 1.37 21.84 -2.32
N LEU A 126 0.68 22.02 -3.45
CA LEU A 126 1.23 21.78 -4.78
C LEU A 126 1.29 23.09 -5.56
N PRO A 127 2.45 23.73 -5.71
CA PRO A 127 2.61 24.84 -6.63
C PRO A 127 2.74 24.30 -8.06
N ILE A 128 1.78 24.55 -8.92
CA ILE A 128 1.84 24.29 -10.36
C ILE A 128 2.55 25.46 -11.01
N VAL A 129 3.88 25.36 -11.10
CA VAL A 129 4.76 26.41 -11.59
C VAL A 129 4.58 26.59 -13.10
N THR A 130 4.38 27.84 -13.53
CA THR A 130 4.29 28.15 -14.97
C THR A 130 5.67 28.04 -15.64
N CYS A 131 5.70 27.54 -16.85
CA CYS A 131 6.93 27.49 -17.64
C CYS A 131 6.66 27.80 -19.12
N ALA A 132 7.74 28.20 -19.80
CA ALA A 132 7.81 28.35 -21.24
C ALA A 132 9.15 27.80 -21.75
N LEU A 133 9.29 27.62 -23.05
CA LEU A 133 10.55 27.25 -23.65
C LEU A 133 11.57 28.41 -23.51
N ALA A 134 12.71 28.15 -22.91
CA ALA A 134 13.82 29.09 -22.81
C ALA A 134 15.00 28.71 -23.70
N ASN A 135 15.31 27.43 -23.79
CA ASN A 135 16.45 26.92 -24.57
C ASN A 135 16.09 25.58 -25.22
N VAL A 136 16.74 25.30 -26.34
CA VAL A 136 16.68 24.00 -26.99
C VAL A 136 18.01 23.68 -27.65
N GLY A 137 18.40 22.44 -27.63
CA GLY A 137 19.62 21.99 -28.29
C GLY A 137 19.79 20.48 -28.25
N SER A 138 20.79 19.95 -28.89
CA SER A 138 21.11 18.54 -28.88
C SER A 138 22.55 18.29 -28.45
N MET A 139 22.80 17.11 -27.88
CA MET A 139 24.11 16.64 -27.49
C MET A 139 24.22 15.18 -27.96
N THR A 140 25.17 14.91 -28.84
CA THR A 140 25.32 13.61 -29.51
C THR A 140 26.59 12.88 -29.10
N ASP A 141 27.54 13.59 -28.49
CA ASP A 141 28.84 13.08 -28.02
C ASP A 141 29.02 13.21 -26.49
N GLY A 142 28.00 13.63 -25.79
CA GLY A 142 28.01 13.87 -24.34
C GLY A 142 28.77 15.16 -23.93
N THR A 143 29.37 15.90 -24.87
CA THR A 143 30.23 17.05 -24.58
C THR A 143 29.82 18.32 -25.33
N THR A 144 29.47 18.21 -26.59
CA THR A 144 29.21 19.36 -27.47
C THR A 144 27.75 19.66 -27.60
N PHE A 145 27.31 20.77 -27.02
CA PHE A 145 25.90 21.25 -27.12
C PHE A 145 25.72 22.01 -28.44
N ARG A 146 24.86 21.49 -29.31
CA ARG A 146 24.43 22.12 -30.56
C ARG A 146 23.15 22.93 -30.30
N ASP A 147 23.23 24.26 -30.44
CA ASP A 147 22.11 25.15 -30.20
C ASP A 147 21.06 25.05 -31.32
N GLY A 148 19.83 24.74 -30.96
CA GLY A 148 18.69 24.63 -31.88
C GLY A 148 17.85 25.91 -32.01
N ALA A 149 17.99 26.86 -31.08
CA ALA A 149 17.14 28.05 -31.07
C ALA A 149 17.21 28.86 -32.37
N PRO A 150 18.38 29.12 -33.01
CA PRO A 150 18.42 29.86 -34.25
C PRO A 150 17.74 29.16 -35.44
N ALA A 151 17.71 27.81 -35.43
CA ALA A 151 17.05 27.04 -36.48
C ALA A 151 15.52 27.08 -36.31
N LEU A 152 15.04 26.98 -35.07
CA LEU A 152 13.61 27.08 -34.76
C LEU A 152 13.05 28.48 -35.02
N GLU A 153 13.78 29.55 -34.69
CA GLU A 153 13.39 30.93 -35.01
C GLU A 153 13.20 31.17 -36.47
N ARG A 154 13.98 30.50 -37.33
CA ARG A 154 13.89 30.61 -38.80
C ARG A 154 12.97 29.57 -39.41
N ALA A 155 12.40 28.68 -38.62
CA ALA A 155 11.64 27.51 -39.08
C ALA A 155 12.40 26.65 -40.10
N SER A 156 13.73 26.63 -40.02
CA SER A 156 14.60 25.94 -41.01
C SER A 156 14.81 24.45 -40.70
N GLY A 157 14.19 23.96 -39.63
CA GLY A 157 14.35 22.59 -39.16
C GLY A 157 15.62 22.43 -38.30
N PHE A 158 15.50 21.65 -37.18
CA PHE A 158 16.57 21.31 -36.31
C PHE A 158 16.58 19.78 -36.06
N GLU A 159 17.68 19.12 -36.44
CA GLU A 159 17.88 17.69 -36.17
C GLU A 159 18.07 17.44 -34.68
N CYS A 160 17.21 16.59 -34.09
CA CYS A 160 17.21 16.32 -32.65
C CYS A 160 18.43 15.53 -32.16
N PHE A 161 18.96 14.66 -33.01
CA PHE A 161 20.05 13.74 -32.71
C PHE A 161 21.15 13.78 -33.76
N ASP A 162 22.07 12.84 -33.79
CA ASP A 162 22.98 12.64 -34.92
C ASP A 162 22.22 12.12 -36.16
N LYS A 163 22.79 12.19 -37.32
CA LYS A 163 22.16 11.74 -38.58
C LYS A 163 21.60 10.32 -38.52
N VAL A 164 22.33 9.44 -37.85
CA VAL A 164 21.87 8.10 -37.44
C VAL A 164 21.93 8.07 -35.92
N PRO A 165 20.78 8.20 -35.23
CA PRO A 165 20.75 8.27 -33.78
C PRO A 165 21.34 7.05 -33.10
N LYS A 166 22.08 7.29 -32.02
CA LYS A 166 22.71 6.26 -31.20
C LYS A 166 22.20 6.37 -29.76
N PRO A 167 22.28 5.29 -28.98
CA PRO A 167 22.04 5.38 -27.54
C PRO A 167 22.89 6.50 -26.93
N ASP A 168 22.25 7.26 -26.01
CA ASP A 168 22.77 8.45 -25.31
C ASP A 168 22.75 9.76 -26.12
N ASP A 169 22.43 9.76 -27.41
CA ASP A 169 22.05 10.99 -28.10
C ASP A 169 20.84 11.61 -27.43
N ALA A 170 20.86 12.93 -27.17
CA ALA A 170 19.78 13.56 -26.44
C ALA A 170 19.40 14.95 -26.97
N LEU A 171 18.09 15.18 -27.05
CA LEU A 171 17.47 16.48 -27.25
C LEU A 171 17.25 17.14 -25.89
N TYR A 172 17.84 18.29 -25.65
CA TYR A 172 17.72 19.07 -24.44
C TYR A 172 16.70 20.18 -24.60
N VAL A 173 15.77 20.26 -23.68
CA VAL A 173 14.73 21.31 -23.61
C VAL A 173 14.90 22.05 -22.28
N GLY A 174 15.28 23.32 -22.35
CA GLY A 174 15.42 24.20 -21.19
C GLY A 174 14.15 25.00 -20.97
N LEU A 175 13.53 24.84 -19.81
CA LEU A 175 12.36 25.58 -19.37
C LEU A 175 12.79 26.86 -18.65
N THR A 176 11.96 27.91 -18.70
CA THR A 176 12.22 29.18 -18.01
C THR A 176 12.42 29.00 -16.52
N GLU A 177 11.71 28.06 -15.91
CA GLU A 177 11.74 27.76 -14.48
C GLU A 177 11.90 26.26 -14.23
N ALA A 178 12.34 25.88 -13.03
CA ALA A 178 12.19 24.52 -12.55
C ALA A 178 10.72 24.24 -12.22
N VAL A 179 10.22 23.09 -12.63
CA VAL A 179 8.80 22.69 -12.54
C VAL A 179 8.64 21.38 -11.78
N PRO A 180 9.07 21.29 -10.51
CA PRO A 180 8.97 20.07 -9.72
C PRO A 180 7.51 19.63 -9.57
N SER A 181 7.25 18.34 -9.70
CA SER A 181 5.92 17.75 -9.59
C SER A 181 4.88 18.24 -10.63
N CYS A 182 5.32 18.94 -11.69
CA CYS A 182 4.41 19.44 -12.72
C CYS A 182 4.30 18.47 -13.91
N ALA A 183 3.15 18.52 -14.57
CA ALA A 183 2.95 17.94 -15.89
C ALA A 183 3.28 19.01 -16.94
N VAL A 184 4.28 18.75 -17.76
CA VAL A 184 4.75 19.67 -18.79
C VAL A 184 4.29 19.17 -20.16
N ARG A 185 3.66 20.05 -20.91
CA ARG A 185 3.31 19.84 -22.30
C ARG A 185 4.38 20.43 -23.19
N LEU A 186 4.95 19.59 -24.04
CA LEU A 186 5.88 19.95 -25.11
C LEU A 186 5.17 19.75 -26.42
N ARG A 187 4.88 20.84 -27.14
CA ARG A 187 4.22 20.82 -28.44
C ARG A 187 5.24 20.89 -29.54
N PHE A 188 5.31 19.85 -30.33
CA PHE A 188 6.26 19.70 -31.42
C PHE A 188 5.59 19.92 -32.77
N ARG A 189 6.28 20.60 -33.69
CA ARG A 189 6.04 20.53 -35.12
C ARG A 189 7.25 19.87 -35.77
N CYS A 190 7.02 18.69 -36.33
CA CYS A 190 8.07 17.84 -36.88
C CYS A 190 7.97 17.73 -38.37
N GLU A 191 9.09 17.42 -39.06
CA GLU A 191 9.06 16.99 -40.46
C GLU A 191 8.68 15.49 -40.47
N ILE A 192 7.76 15.14 -41.42
CA ILE A 192 7.29 13.76 -41.59
C ILE A 192 8.21 13.04 -42.56
N GLU A 193 9.29 12.47 -42.10
CA GLU A 193 10.26 11.76 -42.96
C GLU A 193 10.41 10.26 -42.65
N GLY A 194 9.62 9.68 -41.82
CA GLY A 194 9.71 8.26 -41.48
C GLY A 194 11.06 7.90 -40.82
N VAL A 195 11.20 8.17 -39.54
CA VAL A 195 12.43 7.94 -38.76
C VAL A 195 12.69 6.47 -38.38
N GLY A 196 11.84 5.55 -38.83
CA GLY A 196 12.06 4.11 -38.74
C GLY A 196 11.64 3.45 -37.42
N VAL A 197 11.11 4.19 -36.44
CA VAL A 197 10.70 3.67 -35.13
C VAL A 197 9.22 3.24 -35.10
N ASP A 198 8.88 2.38 -34.15
CA ASP A 198 7.48 2.09 -33.79
C ASP A 198 6.90 3.32 -33.04
N PRO A 199 5.86 3.99 -33.60
CA PRO A 199 5.25 5.16 -32.95
C PRO A 199 4.64 4.90 -31.57
N ASN A 200 4.30 3.64 -31.25
CA ASN A 200 3.72 3.25 -29.97
C ASN A 200 4.81 2.92 -28.91
N ARG A 201 6.02 2.61 -29.39
CA ARG A 201 7.16 2.22 -28.54
C ARG A 201 8.46 2.81 -29.07
N PRO A 202 8.59 4.15 -29.13
CA PRO A 202 9.84 4.76 -29.58
C PRO A 202 10.96 4.46 -28.57
N PRO A 203 12.19 4.19 -29.01
CA PRO A 203 13.34 3.96 -28.11
C PRO A 203 13.84 5.30 -27.53
N LEU A 204 12.99 5.97 -26.74
CA LEU A 204 13.21 7.31 -26.23
C LEU A 204 12.81 7.38 -24.73
N ALA A 205 13.71 7.85 -23.90
CA ALA A 205 13.46 8.12 -22.49
C ALA A 205 13.43 9.63 -22.22
N TRP A 206 12.42 10.07 -21.50
CA TRP A 206 12.35 11.45 -21.00
C TRP A 206 12.93 11.53 -19.59
N GLU A 207 13.78 12.49 -19.34
CA GLU A 207 14.49 12.68 -18.09
C GLU A 207 14.54 14.15 -17.68
N ALA A 208 14.53 14.43 -16.39
CA ALA A 208 14.66 15.78 -15.81
C ALA A 208 15.85 15.84 -14.85
N TRP A 209 16.52 16.99 -14.81
CA TRP A 209 17.69 17.18 -13.95
C TRP A 209 17.30 17.43 -12.49
N ASN A 210 17.85 16.67 -11.55
CA ASN A 210 17.53 16.76 -10.12
C ASN A 210 18.56 17.52 -9.26
N GLY A 211 19.60 18.08 -9.91
CA GLY A 211 20.72 18.74 -9.21
C GLY A 211 22.03 17.96 -9.35
N ASP A 212 21.98 16.63 -9.31
CA ASP A 212 23.15 15.75 -9.36
C ASP A 212 23.11 14.81 -10.58
N ALA A 213 21.93 14.33 -10.95
CA ALA A 213 21.73 13.34 -12.01
C ALA A 213 20.44 13.59 -12.80
N TRP A 214 20.28 12.82 -13.88
CA TRP A 214 19.06 12.77 -14.65
C TRP A 214 18.10 11.74 -14.05
N SER A 215 16.91 12.18 -13.69
CA SER A 215 15.83 11.35 -13.17
C SER A 215 14.76 11.13 -14.23
N ALA A 216 14.25 9.91 -14.36
CA ALA A 216 13.24 9.57 -15.34
C ALA A 216 11.95 10.37 -15.13
N CYS A 217 11.37 10.86 -16.24
CA CYS A 217 10.03 11.42 -16.30
C CYS A 217 9.06 10.36 -16.81
N GLU A 218 7.88 10.28 -16.22
CA GLU A 218 6.82 9.44 -16.75
C GLU A 218 6.13 10.16 -17.91
N VAL A 219 5.98 9.48 -19.04
CA VAL A 219 5.27 10.01 -20.21
C VAL A 219 3.78 9.67 -20.06
N ASP A 220 2.93 10.71 -20.00
CA ASP A 220 1.47 10.54 -19.98
C ASP A 220 0.95 10.28 -21.40
N THR A 221 1.39 11.08 -22.33
CA THR A 221 0.97 11.02 -23.74
C THR A 221 2.14 11.38 -24.65
N ASP A 222 2.36 10.61 -25.70
CA ASP A 222 3.22 10.95 -26.84
C ASP A 222 2.43 10.83 -28.13
N GLU A 223 1.96 11.96 -28.64
CA GLU A 223 1.26 12.02 -29.92
C GLU A 223 2.22 12.11 -31.11
N THR A 224 3.50 12.38 -30.84
CA THR A 224 4.51 12.55 -31.88
C THR A 224 5.01 11.22 -32.45
N GLY A 225 4.80 10.13 -31.72
CA GLY A 225 5.30 8.81 -32.09
C GLY A 225 6.84 8.78 -32.19
N GLY A 226 7.51 9.32 -31.18
CA GLY A 226 8.96 9.43 -31.16
C GLY A 226 9.51 10.58 -31.99
N LEU A 227 8.87 11.74 -31.94
CA LEU A 227 9.23 12.98 -32.68
C LEU A 227 9.13 12.84 -34.21
N ASN A 228 8.29 11.93 -34.72
CA ASN A 228 8.15 11.63 -36.15
C ASN A 228 6.99 12.38 -36.83
N ARG A 229 6.14 13.06 -36.05
CA ARG A 229 4.99 13.83 -36.56
C ARG A 229 4.63 14.95 -35.57
N ASP A 230 3.81 15.89 -36.04
CA ASP A 230 3.26 16.94 -35.18
C ASP A 230 2.44 16.32 -34.03
N GLY A 231 2.59 16.87 -32.84
CA GLY A 231 1.85 16.41 -31.66
C GLY A 231 2.35 16.99 -30.34
N ASP A 232 1.62 16.67 -29.31
CA ASP A 232 1.98 17.02 -27.94
C ASP A 232 2.64 15.81 -27.25
N VAL A 233 3.73 16.08 -26.50
CA VAL A 233 4.30 15.14 -25.51
C VAL A 233 4.02 15.71 -24.16
N ILE A 234 3.36 14.95 -23.29
CA ILE A 234 3.10 15.33 -21.89
C ILE A 234 3.94 14.46 -20.99
N ILE A 235 4.81 15.08 -20.20
CA ILE A 235 5.70 14.41 -19.26
C ILE A 235 5.41 14.86 -17.83
N HIS A 236 5.45 13.92 -16.87
CA HIS A 236 5.39 14.21 -15.45
C HIS A 236 6.81 14.35 -14.91
N VAL A 237 7.12 15.56 -14.50
CA VAL A 237 8.45 15.93 -14.00
C VAL A 237 8.54 15.54 -12.51
N PRO A 238 9.60 14.83 -12.09
CA PRO A 238 9.74 14.39 -10.70
C PRO A 238 9.86 15.57 -9.72
N PRO A 239 9.51 15.37 -8.43
CA PRO A 239 9.58 16.43 -7.40
C PRO A 239 11.00 16.94 -7.14
N SER A 240 12.02 16.18 -7.49
CA SER A 240 13.43 16.56 -7.34
C SER A 240 13.96 17.50 -8.44
N HIS A 241 13.15 17.88 -9.43
CA HIS A 241 13.58 18.72 -10.55
C HIS A 241 14.05 20.10 -10.08
N THR A 242 15.24 20.50 -10.53
CA THR A 242 15.88 21.78 -10.18
C THR A 242 16.45 22.49 -11.40
N ALA A 243 16.58 23.81 -11.31
CA ALA A 243 17.26 24.58 -12.33
C ALA A 243 18.78 24.39 -12.26
N SER A 244 19.42 24.19 -13.41
CA SER A 244 20.87 24.03 -13.51
C SER A 244 21.44 24.73 -14.72
N VAL A 245 22.77 24.65 -14.87
CA VAL A 245 23.49 25.26 -15.99
C VAL A 245 24.01 24.17 -16.93
N VAL A 246 23.44 24.08 -18.13
CA VAL A 246 23.95 23.25 -19.21
C VAL A 246 24.48 24.16 -20.32
N SER A 247 25.73 23.93 -20.75
CA SER A 247 26.35 24.74 -21.79
C SER A 247 26.29 26.27 -21.57
N LYS A 248 26.54 26.73 -20.34
CA LYS A 248 26.49 28.12 -19.88
C LYS A 248 25.10 28.77 -19.87
N ARG A 249 24.04 27.98 -20.01
CA ARG A 249 22.63 28.43 -19.97
C ARG A 249 21.94 27.86 -18.76
N ARG A 250 21.36 28.74 -17.95
CA ARG A 250 20.55 28.35 -16.78
C ARG A 250 19.12 28.12 -17.22
N ALA A 251 18.57 26.94 -16.88
CA ALA A 251 17.18 26.57 -17.17
C ALA A 251 16.74 25.40 -16.27
N GLY A 252 15.45 25.14 -16.20
CA GLY A 252 14.89 23.86 -15.76
C GLY A 252 15.05 22.84 -16.90
N TRP A 253 16.08 21.99 -16.83
CA TRP A 253 16.39 21.12 -17.96
C TRP A 253 15.64 19.80 -17.90
N VAL A 254 14.98 19.49 -19.03
CA VAL A 254 14.47 18.15 -19.36
C VAL A 254 15.13 17.68 -20.66
N ARG A 255 15.26 16.38 -20.88
CA ARG A 255 15.83 15.84 -22.11
C ARG A 255 15.08 14.60 -22.60
N ALA A 256 15.06 14.43 -23.90
CA ALA A 256 14.67 13.19 -24.56
C ALA A 256 15.94 12.47 -24.99
N ARG A 257 16.26 11.33 -24.40
CA ARG A 257 17.46 10.54 -24.66
C ARG A 257 17.12 9.27 -25.41
N VAL A 258 17.87 8.98 -26.47
CA VAL A 258 17.77 7.71 -27.19
C VAL A 258 18.30 6.59 -26.30
N VAL A 259 17.50 5.54 -26.15
CA VAL A 259 17.86 4.36 -25.35
C VAL A 259 18.18 3.17 -26.24
N ALA A 260 18.89 2.19 -25.71
CA ALA A 260 19.11 0.93 -26.41
C ALA A 260 17.75 0.26 -26.70
N THR A 261 17.60 -0.26 -27.91
CA THR A 261 16.36 -0.92 -28.34
C THR A 261 16.20 -2.27 -27.64
N GLU A 262 14.96 -2.59 -27.26
CA GLU A 262 14.57 -3.91 -26.78
C GLU A 262 14.49 -4.93 -27.94
N GLN A 263 14.35 -6.20 -27.60
CA GLN A 263 14.15 -7.26 -28.59
C GLN A 263 12.88 -6.97 -29.43
N ASP A 264 12.98 -6.97 -30.76
CA ASP A 264 11.92 -6.63 -31.71
C ASP A 264 11.48 -5.14 -31.75
N GLN A 265 12.24 -4.23 -31.11
CA GLN A 265 11.99 -2.79 -31.19
C GLN A 265 12.89 -2.16 -32.28
N PRO A 266 12.31 -1.50 -33.30
CA PRO A 266 13.09 -0.84 -34.34
C PRO A 266 13.83 0.40 -33.79
N ALA A 267 15.09 0.56 -34.18
CA ALA A 267 15.91 1.74 -33.87
C ALA A 267 15.60 2.90 -34.83
N TYR A 268 15.98 4.12 -34.44
CA TYR A 268 15.94 5.26 -35.33
C TYR A 268 16.85 5.03 -36.54
N SER A 269 16.31 5.16 -37.73
CA SER A 269 17.07 5.11 -39.02
C SER A 269 17.57 6.48 -39.45
N ALA A 270 16.93 7.56 -39.03
CA ALA A 270 17.28 8.95 -39.28
C ALA A 270 16.90 9.82 -38.07
N SER A 271 17.58 10.96 -37.91
CA SER A 271 17.26 11.92 -36.86
C SER A 271 15.92 12.59 -37.12
N PRO A 272 15.00 12.64 -36.13
CA PRO A 272 13.83 13.50 -36.24
C PRO A 272 14.23 14.96 -36.40
N THR A 273 13.52 15.69 -37.23
CA THR A 273 13.71 17.14 -37.49
C THR A 273 12.51 17.91 -36.97
N ILE A 274 12.75 18.82 -36.01
CA ILE A 274 11.72 19.70 -35.46
C ILE A 274 11.79 21.09 -36.08
N ARG A 275 10.61 21.68 -36.41
CA ARG A 275 10.48 23.04 -36.99
C ARG A 275 10.02 24.06 -35.95
N ALA A 276 9.28 23.61 -34.94
CA ALA A 276 8.86 24.44 -33.81
C ALA A 276 8.69 23.59 -32.57
N LEU A 277 8.95 24.19 -31.41
CA LEU A 277 8.73 23.62 -30.09
C LEU A 277 8.16 24.70 -29.18
N GLU A 278 7.09 24.37 -28.49
CA GLU A 278 6.50 25.17 -27.43
C GLU A 278 6.47 24.34 -26.14
N ALA A 279 6.73 24.97 -25.00
CA ALA A 279 6.62 24.34 -23.71
C ALA A 279 5.63 25.10 -22.83
N SER A 280 4.82 24.38 -22.07
CA SER A 280 3.88 24.96 -21.12
C SER A 280 3.54 23.97 -20.00
N THR A 281 3.19 24.49 -18.85
CA THR A 281 2.68 23.65 -17.76
C THR A 281 1.22 23.30 -18.00
N ALA A 282 0.91 22.01 -17.99
CA ALA A 282 -0.44 21.48 -18.21
C ALA A 282 -1.13 21.07 -16.89
N GLY A 283 -0.38 20.89 -15.81
CA GLY A 283 -0.91 20.45 -14.53
C GLY A 283 0.18 20.17 -13.50
N GLY A 284 -0.20 19.54 -12.41
CA GLY A 284 0.74 19.09 -11.38
C GLY A 284 0.22 17.88 -10.63
N THR A 285 1.12 17.10 -10.04
CA THR A 285 0.84 15.85 -9.34
C THR A 285 1.28 15.96 -7.89
N VAL A 286 0.39 15.56 -6.98
CA VAL A 286 0.67 15.55 -5.54
C VAL A 286 0.14 14.27 -4.92
N GLU A 287 0.79 13.82 -3.87
CA GLU A 287 0.32 12.72 -3.06
C GLU A 287 -0.95 13.11 -2.29
N THR A 288 -1.90 12.19 -2.28
CA THR A 288 -3.15 12.30 -1.53
C THR A 288 -3.34 11.08 -0.64
N VAL A 289 -4.05 11.25 0.44
CA VAL A 289 -4.33 10.19 1.42
C VAL A 289 -5.83 10.03 1.63
N ASN A 290 -6.29 8.78 1.74
CA ASN A 290 -7.68 8.45 2.06
C ASN A 290 -7.93 8.62 3.56
N ALA A 291 -7.77 9.84 4.05
CA ALA A 291 -8.05 10.21 5.42
C ALA A 291 -8.45 11.68 5.48
N GLU A 292 -9.45 11.97 6.29
CA GLU A 292 -9.92 13.33 6.55
C GLU A 292 -9.12 13.92 7.72
N LEU A 293 -8.55 15.10 7.55
CA LEU A 293 -7.92 15.83 8.64
C LEU A 293 -9.00 16.49 9.50
N VAL A 294 -9.01 16.18 10.78
CA VAL A 294 -9.80 16.88 11.78
C VAL A 294 -8.89 17.91 12.44
N GLU A 295 -9.09 19.18 12.09
CA GLU A 295 -8.24 20.25 12.59
C GLU A 295 -8.36 20.40 14.10
N VAL A 296 -9.59 20.38 14.64
CA VAL A 296 -9.89 20.50 16.07
C VAL A 296 -11.18 19.75 16.38
N GLU A 297 -11.16 18.95 17.44
CA GLU A 297 -12.35 18.33 18.04
C GLU A 297 -12.42 18.64 19.54
N ASP A 298 -13.54 19.16 20.01
CA ASP A 298 -13.81 19.44 21.42
C ASP A 298 -14.14 18.11 22.14
N LEU A 299 -13.39 17.79 23.19
CA LEU A 299 -13.57 16.56 23.98
C LEU A 299 -14.43 16.79 25.23
N GLY A 300 -14.78 18.04 25.55
CA GLY A 300 -15.56 18.42 26.72
C GLY A 300 -14.71 18.93 27.88
N PHE A 301 -15.13 18.65 29.12
CA PHE A 301 -14.56 19.24 30.32
C PHE A 301 -13.90 18.18 31.22
N ALA A 302 -12.80 18.58 31.85
CA ALA A 302 -12.13 17.76 32.86
C ALA A 302 -12.93 17.73 34.17
N GLU A 303 -12.95 16.60 34.83
CA GLU A 303 -13.54 16.41 36.17
C GLU A 303 -12.56 16.69 37.32
N GLY A 304 -11.28 16.89 36.99
CA GLY A 304 -10.22 17.12 37.99
C GLY A 304 -9.75 15.84 38.68
N VAL A 305 -9.95 14.67 38.07
CA VAL A 305 -9.52 13.36 38.61
C VAL A 305 -8.54 12.68 37.64
N PRO A 306 -7.57 11.91 38.14
CA PRO A 306 -6.65 11.17 37.28
C PRO A 306 -7.35 10.03 36.53
N GLY A 307 -6.80 9.63 35.39
CA GLY A 307 -7.26 8.49 34.60
C GLY A 307 -8.54 8.72 33.81
N GLN A 308 -8.91 9.96 33.54
CA GLN A 308 -10.07 10.28 32.71
C GLN A 308 -9.87 9.80 31.28
N VAL A 309 -10.99 9.37 30.65
CA VAL A 309 -11.03 8.90 29.29
C VAL A 309 -12.04 9.74 28.51
N PHE A 310 -11.62 10.29 27.38
CA PHE A 310 -12.46 11.03 26.45
C PHE A 310 -12.56 10.27 25.13
N ARG A 311 -13.75 10.21 24.56
CA ARG A 311 -14.00 9.50 23.31
C ARG A 311 -14.16 10.48 22.17
N LEU A 312 -13.43 10.24 21.06
CA LEU A 312 -13.58 10.98 19.81
C LEU A 312 -14.92 10.65 19.15
N GLN A 313 -15.55 11.65 18.57
CA GLN A 313 -16.77 11.49 17.76
C GLN A 313 -16.46 10.92 16.39
N ARG A 314 -15.26 11.25 15.86
CA ARG A 314 -14.77 10.78 14.56
C ARG A 314 -13.64 9.79 14.76
N GLY A 315 -13.95 8.52 14.65
CA GLY A 315 -12.99 7.42 14.74
C GLY A 315 -13.25 6.37 13.66
N PRO A 316 -12.34 5.44 13.46
CA PRO A 316 -11.03 5.30 14.10
C PRO A 316 -10.03 6.38 13.68
N VAL A 317 -8.97 6.53 14.46
CA VAL A 317 -7.85 7.42 14.13
C VAL A 317 -6.86 6.69 13.25
N VAL A 318 -6.42 7.33 12.19
CA VAL A 318 -5.42 6.80 11.26
C VAL A 318 -4.07 7.42 11.59
N PRO A 319 -2.98 6.64 11.67
CA PRO A 319 -1.64 7.18 11.82
C PRO A 319 -1.32 8.23 10.75
N GLY A 320 -0.71 9.34 11.16
CA GLY A 320 -0.28 10.42 10.27
C GLY A 320 1.17 10.77 10.52
N ASP A 321 1.73 11.61 9.64
CA ASP A 321 3.14 12.03 9.70
C ASP A 321 3.45 12.87 10.96
N GLN A 322 2.44 13.52 11.54
CA GLN A 322 2.56 14.29 12.78
C GLN A 322 1.62 13.72 13.83
N PRO A 323 2.09 13.58 15.09
CA PRO A 323 1.24 13.14 16.19
C PRO A 323 0.17 14.18 16.50
N PRO A 324 -1.05 13.78 16.89
CA PRO A 324 -2.07 14.71 17.38
C PRO A 324 -1.66 15.39 18.68
N ILE A 325 -2.13 16.60 18.89
CA ILE A 325 -1.85 17.42 20.05
C ILE A 325 -3.14 17.57 20.87
N LEU A 326 -3.07 17.21 22.16
CA LEU A 326 -4.14 17.51 23.09
C LEU A 326 -3.90 18.90 23.69
N GLU A 327 -4.87 19.76 23.62
CA GLU A 327 -4.84 21.08 24.23
C GLU A 327 -5.83 21.15 25.39
N VAL A 328 -5.36 21.65 26.52
CA VAL A 328 -6.15 21.81 27.75
C VAL A 328 -6.21 23.29 28.09
N SER A 329 -7.41 23.80 28.38
CA SER A 329 -7.56 25.21 28.77
C SER A 329 -7.06 25.45 30.18
N GLU A 330 -6.21 26.44 30.36
CA GLU A 330 -5.78 27.01 31.65
C GLU A 330 -6.13 28.48 31.72
N ASP A 331 -5.84 29.13 32.87
CA ASP A 331 -6.26 30.53 33.13
C ASP A 331 -5.78 31.53 32.08
N GLU A 332 -4.64 31.31 31.44
CA GLU A 332 -4.03 32.22 30.45
C GLU A 332 -4.12 31.73 28.98
N GLY A 333 -4.81 30.59 28.70
CA GLY A 333 -4.93 30.09 27.34
C GLY A 333 -5.02 28.58 27.20
N TRP A 334 -4.46 28.05 26.11
CA TRP A 334 -4.41 26.62 25.82
C TRP A 334 -2.99 26.09 26.01
N GLU A 335 -2.86 25.06 26.82
CA GLU A 335 -1.59 24.33 27.05
C GLU A 335 -1.56 23.05 26.25
N GLU A 336 -0.44 22.80 25.55
CA GLU A 336 -0.25 21.61 24.73
C GLU A 336 0.25 20.45 25.57
N TRP A 337 -0.36 19.27 25.36
CA TRP A 337 0.00 18.01 25.97
C TRP A 337 0.57 17.06 24.93
N THR A 338 1.58 16.28 25.32
CA THR A 338 2.33 15.40 24.42
C THR A 338 1.77 13.98 24.43
N LEU A 339 1.60 13.40 23.24
CA LEU A 339 1.24 11.99 23.06
C LEU A 339 2.40 11.10 23.50
N VAL A 340 2.12 10.10 24.35
CA VAL A 340 3.05 9.07 24.78
C VAL A 340 2.45 7.68 24.57
N ASN A 341 3.29 6.66 24.47
CA ASN A 341 2.82 5.28 24.31
C ASN A 341 2.22 4.72 25.61
N ASP A 342 2.83 5.07 26.74
CA ASP A 342 2.38 4.69 28.08
C ASP A 342 2.82 5.74 29.11
N PHE A 343 2.37 5.58 30.36
CA PHE A 343 2.69 6.48 31.47
C PHE A 343 3.76 5.92 32.43
N ALA A 344 4.47 4.84 32.09
CA ALA A 344 5.39 4.18 33.01
C ALA A 344 6.49 5.08 33.57
N THR A 345 6.96 6.03 32.74
CA THR A 345 8.01 6.99 33.13
C THR A 345 7.48 8.37 33.48
N SER A 346 6.16 8.59 33.39
CA SER A 346 5.55 9.91 33.60
C SER A 346 5.56 10.34 35.06
N GLY A 347 5.96 11.58 35.31
CA GLY A 347 5.85 12.26 36.59
C GLY A 347 4.48 12.91 36.79
N PRO A 348 4.15 13.35 38.03
CA PRO A 348 2.83 13.92 38.34
C PRO A 348 2.55 15.30 37.71
N SER A 349 3.54 15.96 37.18
CA SER A 349 3.43 17.27 36.49
C SER A 349 3.54 17.18 34.96
N ASP A 350 3.80 15.97 34.42
CA ASP A 350 4.05 15.82 32.99
C ASP A 350 2.72 15.90 32.22
N ARG A 351 2.63 16.86 31.30
CA ARG A 351 1.47 17.10 30.43
C ARG A 351 1.47 16.10 29.29
N GLN A 352 0.98 14.91 29.57
CA GLN A 352 1.02 13.76 28.66
C GLN A 352 -0.34 13.08 28.58
N PHE A 353 -0.60 12.47 27.43
CA PHE A 353 -1.79 11.64 27.20
C PHE A 353 -1.45 10.44 26.31
N THR A 354 -2.30 9.43 26.35
CA THR A 354 -2.27 8.30 25.41
C THR A 354 -3.49 8.31 24.53
N LEU A 355 -3.36 7.78 23.31
CA LEU A 355 -4.43 7.69 22.34
C LEU A 355 -4.58 6.25 21.86
N ASP A 356 -5.73 5.65 22.13
CA ASP A 356 -6.13 4.40 21.48
C ASP A 356 -6.72 4.76 20.10
N MET A 357 -5.92 4.59 19.05
CA MET A 357 -6.29 4.96 17.69
C MET A 357 -7.46 4.13 17.16
N SER A 358 -7.53 2.85 17.54
CA SER A 358 -8.59 1.94 17.08
C SER A 358 -9.93 2.25 17.75
N ALA A 359 -9.92 2.52 19.05
CA ALA A 359 -11.12 2.86 19.82
C ALA A 359 -11.50 4.34 19.71
N GLY A 360 -10.58 5.22 19.30
CA GLY A 360 -10.76 6.67 19.34
C GLY A 360 -10.88 7.20 20.78
N GLU A 361 -10.05 6.67 21.70
CA GLU A 361 -10.07 7.06 23.10
C GLU A 361 -8.79 7.80 23.50
N VAL A 362 -8.94 9.05 23.96
CA VAL A 362 -7.89 9.84 24.58
C VAL A 362 -7.91 9.55 26.09
N ARG A 363 -6.79 9.11 26.65
CA ARG A 363 -6.68 8.77 28.07
C ARG A 363 -5.63 9.63 28.75
N LEU A 364 -6.00 10.17 29.91
CA LEU A 364 -5.09 10.91 30.79
C LEU A 364 -4.42 9.98 31.78
N GLY A 365 -3.29 10.45 32.33
CA GLY A 365 -2.47 9.69 33.26
C GLY A 365 -3.23 9.14 34.48
N PRO A 366 -3.06 7.87 34.85
CA PRO A 366 -3.77 7.25 35.96
C PRO A 366 -3.20 7.70 37.32
N GLY A 367 -4.05 7.62 38.34
CA GLY A 367 -3.63 7.73 39.74
C GLY A 367 -3.61 6.37 40.38
N VAL A 368 -2.49 6.01 41.00
CA VAL A 368 -2.32 4.72 41.63
C VAL A 368 -2.09 4.90 43.14
N ARG A 369 -2.82 4.14 43.97
CA ARG A 369 -2.59 4.11 45.38
C ARG A 369 -1.38 3.22 45.68
N ILE A 370 -0.35 3.78 46.32
CA ILE A 370 0.84 3.04 46.71
C ILE A 370 0.68 2.39 48.08
N ALA A 371 1.63 1.50 48.42
CA ALA A 371 1.55 0.65 49.64
C ALA A 371 1.49 1.42 50.94
N ASP A 372 2.02 2.65 50.99
CA ASP A 372 1.97 3.56 52.13
C ASP A 372 0.63 4.29 52.31
N GLY A 373 -0.34 4.06 51.38
CA GLY A 373 -1.64 4.67 51.39
C GLY A 373 -1.71 6.01 50.65
N SER A 374 -0.58 6.55 50.19
CA SER A 374 -0.54 7.78 49.38
C SER A 374 -0.98 7.52 47.94
N PHE A 375 -1.30 8.60 47.24
CA PHE A 375 -1.70 8.58 45.83
C PHE A 375 -0.58 9.13 44.97
N ARG A 376 -0.17 8.37 43.94
CA ARG A 376 0.77 8.81 42.94
C ARG A 376 0.06 8.96 41.61
N SER A 377 0.12 10.16 41.02
CA SER A 377 -0.34 10.44 39.63
C SER A 377 0.79 10.16 38.66
N TYR A 378 0.46 9.50 37.57
CA TYR A 378 1.34 9.26 36.41
C TYR A 378 0.91 10.16 35.25
N GLY A 379 1.33 11.42 35.31
CA GLY A 379 0.92 12.49 34.45
C GLY A 379 0.15 13.58 35.19
N ALA A 380 0.11 14.77 34.62
CA ALA A 380 -0.65 15.91 35.14
C ALA A 380 -2.16 15.61 35.10
N VAL A 381 -2.90 16.23 36.01
CA VAL A 381 -4.36 16.16 36.07
C VAL A 381 -4.90 17.56 35.78
N PRO A 382 -5.70 17.74 34.70
CA PRO A 382 -6.31 19.03 34.41
C PRO A 382 -7.22 19.52 35.54
N ALA A 383 -7.30 20.81 35.75
CA ALA A 383 -8.21 21.40 36.74
C ALA A 383 -9.67 21.04 36.40
N LYS A 384 -10.50 20.88 37.43
CA LYS A 384 -11.92 20.64 37.23
C LYS A 384 -12.57 21.77 36.42
N GLY A 385 -13.23 21.42 35.32
CA GLY A 385 -13.88 22.38 34.42
C GLY A 385 -12.96 22.88 33.31
N ALA A 386 -11.69 22.50 33.26
CA ALA A 386 -10.83 22.80 32.11
C ALA A 386 -11.39 22.13 30.84
N ARG A 387 -11.41 22.87 29.74
CA ARG A 387 -11.84 22.34 28.43
C ARG A 387 -10.68 21.61 27.80
N LEU A 388 -11.00 20.50 27.11
CA LEU A 388 -10.03 19.72 26.36
C LEU A 388 -10.43 19.68 24.89
N ARG A 389 -9.46 19.77 23.99
CA ARG A 389 -9.66 19.55 22.57
C ARG A 389 -8.46 18.81 21.96
N LEU A 390 -8.75 17.92 21.00
CA LEU A 390 -7.71 17.26 20.23
C LEU A 390 -7.54 17.94 18.89
N ARG A 391 -6.30 18.21 18.49
CA ARG A 391 -5.96 18.90 17.25
C ARG A 391 -5.09 18.04 16.35
N GLY A 392 -5.34 18.13 15.04
CA GLY A 392 -4.44 17.62 14.01
C GLY A 392 -4.43 16.09 13.87
N TYR A 393 -5.56 15.41 14.09
CA TYR A 393 -5.64 13.98 13.84
C TYR A 393 -6.37 13.66 12.53
N ARG A 394 -6.13 12.46 11.99
CA ARG A 394 -6.79 11.97 10.78
C ARG A 394 -7.76 10.85 11.09
N THR A 395 -8.86 10.77 10.33
CA THR A 395 -9.86 9.70 10.43
C THR A 395 -10.20 9.16 9.05
N GLY A 396 -10.63 7.90 8.96
CA GLY A 396 -10.94 7.22 7.69
C GLY A 396 -10.05 5.99 7.48
N GLY A 397 -9.46 5.86 6.30
CA GLY A 397 -8.61 4.72 5.93
C GLY A 397 -9.39 3.44 5.65
N GLY A 398 -8.69 2.32 5.67
CA GLY A 398 -9.21 0.99 5.40
C GLY A 398 -9.05 0.53 3.95
N LEU A 399 -9.37 -0.74 3.68
CA LEU A 399 -9.25 -1.38 2.37
C LEU A 399 -10.07 -0.67 1.27
N ARG A 400 -11.17 -0.02 1.63
CA ARG A 400 -12.01 0.73 0.68
C ARG A 400 -11.26 1.89 0.01
N GLY A 401 -10.18 2.38 0.63
CA GLY A 401 -9.31 3.39 0.07
C GLY A 401 -8.45 2.91 -1.11
N ASN A 402 -8.26 1.61 -1.31
CA ASN A 402 -7.46 1.06 -2.41
C ASN A 402 -8.24 1.11 -3.73
N VAL A 403 -8.49 2.32 -4.23
CA VAL A 403 -9.25 2.54 -5.46
C VAL A 403 -8.40 2.31 -6.71
N ALA A 404 -9.03 1.87 -7.79
CA ALA A 404 -8.37 1.65 -9.08
C ALA A 404 -7.78 2.94 -9.67
N GLY A 405 -6.86 2.80 -10.61
CA GLY A 405 -6.38 3.93 -11.41
C GLY A 405 -7.52 4.62 -12.14
N ARG A 406 -7.45 5.95 -12.21
CA ARG A 406 -8.47 6.82 -12.82
C ARG A 406 -9.85 6.78 -12.15
N ALA A 407 -9.92 6.35 -10.88
CA ALA A 407 -11.16 6.36 -10.10
C ALA A 407 -11.43 7.72 -9.43
N LEU A 408 -10.39 8.45 -9.04
CA LEU A 408 -10.47 9.77 -8.41
C LEU A 408 -10.65 10.85 -9.47
N ARG A 409 -11.90 11.26 -9.71
CA ARG A 409 -12.25 12.19 -10.79
C ARG A 409 -13.02 13.42 -10.35
N ILE A 410 -13.46 13.47 -9.10
CA ILE A 410 -14.31 14.53 -8.57
C ILE A 410 -13.49 15.42 -7.66
N LEU A 411 -13.38 16.68 -8.01
CA LEU A 411 -12.86 17.72 -7.13
C LEU A 411 -14.00 18.23 -6.24
N LYS A 412 -13.87 18.09 -4.93
CA LYS A 412 -14.91 18.47 -3.96
C LYS A 412 -15.07 19.98 -3.78
N SER A 413 -13.98 20.72 -3.95
CA SER A 413 -13.94 22.18 -3.89
C SER A 413 -13.52 22.74 -5.24
N SER A 414 -14.19 23.79 -5.71
CA SER A 414 -13.78 24.47 -6.93
C SER A 414 -12.46 25.19 -6.72
N ILE A 415 -11.45 24.84 -7.52
CA ILE A 415 -10.16 25.55 -7.54
C ILE A 415 -10.06 26.25 -8.90
N PRO A 416 -9.77 27.56 -8.92
CA PRO A 416 -9.62 28.30 -10.17
C PRO A 416 -8.61 27.63 -11.12
N TYR A 417 -8.95 27.61 -12.40
CA TYR A 417 -8.12 27.08 -13.49
C TYR A 417 -7.92 25.56 -13.52
N VAL A 418 -8.42 24.78 -12.55
CA VAL A 418 -8.37 23.31 -12.58
C VAL A 418 -9.57 22.78 -13.35
N ALA A 419 -9.29 22.04 -14.43
CA ALA A 419 -10.31 21.45 -15.31
C ALA A 419 -10.77 20.08 -14.84
N ARG A 420 -9.81 19.22 -14.45
CA ARG A 420 -10.04 17.84 -14.04
C ARG A 420 -8.96 17.34 -13.08
N VAL A 421 -9.30 16.29 -12.37
CA VAL A 421 -8.36 15.58 -11.49
C VAL A 421 -8.42 14.09 -11.80
N GLU A 422 -7.30 13.40 -11.66
CA GLU A 422 -7.27 11.95 -11.80
C GLU A 422 -6.05 11.33 -11.08
N ASN A 423 -6.23 10.14 -10.55
CA ASN A 423 -5.12 9.30 -10.12
C ASN A 423 -4.74 8.37 -11.27
N ARG A 424 -3.52 8.51 -11.78
CA ARG A 424 -3.03 7.69 -12.90
C ARG A 424 -2.81 6.23 -12.49
N ARG A 425 -2.34 6.02 -11.28
CA ARG A 425 -2.07 4.70 -10.67
C ARG A 425 -3.13 4.37 -9.62
N PRO A 426 -3.35 3.08 -9.32
CA PRO A 426 -4.21 2.68 -8.22
C PRO A 426 -3.70 3.22 -6.88
N ALA A 427 -4.63 3.59 -6.00
CA ALA A 427 -4.31 3.89 -4.60
C ALA A 427 -3.91 2.60 -3.86
N ARG A 428 -3.00 2.71 -2.89
CA ARG A 428 -2.44 1.57 -2.14
C ARG A 428 -2.21 1.92 -0.68
N GLY A 429 -1.98 0.88 0.15
CA GLY A 429 -1.63 1.02 1.56
C GLY A 429 -2.83 1.12 2.50
N GLY A 430 -4.06 1.09 2.00
CA GLY A 430 -5.25 1.03 2.84
C GLY A 430 -5.44 -0.37 3.41
N VAL A 431 -5.52 -0.47 4.74
CA VAL A 431 -5.79 -1.72 5.48
C VAL A 431 -6.82 -1.43 6.55
N ASP A 432 -7.79 -2.34 6.71
CA ASP A 432 -8.77 -2.23 7.78
C ASP A 432 -8.12 -2.42 9.15
N GLY A 433 -8.70 -1.82 10.19
CA GLY A 433 -8.25 -2.03 11.55
C GLY A 433 -8.28 -3.52 11.94
N GLU A 434 -7.35 -3.93 12.79
CA GLU A 434 -7.21 -5.31 13.25
C GLU A 434 -8.48 -5.80 13.93
N ARG A 435 -8.91 -6.99 13.58
CA ARG A 435 -10.04 -7.65 14.23
C ARG A 435 -9.60 -8.26 15.56
N ILE A 436 -10.50 -8.27 16.53
CA ILE A 436 -10.23 -8.84 17.86
C ILE A 436 -9.76 -10.30 17.77
N ASP A 437 -10.29 -11.06 16.82
CA ASP A 437 -9.90 -12.46 16.63
C ASP A 437 -8.44 -12.62 16.17
N ASP A 438 -7.95 -11.69 15.36
CA ASP A 438 -6.55 -11.66 14.93
C ASP A 438 -5.64 -11.26 16.10
N ALA A 439 -6.05 -10.27 16.90
CA ALA A 439 -5.34 -9.86 18.11
C ALA A 439 -5.29 -10.98 19.18
N LYS A 440 -6.34 -11.82 19.30
CA LYS A 440 -6.33 -13.03 20.15
C LYS A 440 -5.25 -14.05 19.75
N ILE A 441 -4.90 -14.08 18.46
CA ILE A 441 -3.81 -14.94 17.95
C ILE A 441 -2.45 -14.28 18.21
N ARG A 442 -2.36 -12.97 17.95
CA ARG A 442 -1.13 -12.18 18.08
C ARG A 442 -0.68 -12.01 19.54
N GLY A 443 -1.60 -11.74 20.47
CA GLY A 443 -1.29 -11.50 21.88
C GLY A 443 -0.41 -12.57 22.54
N PRO A 444 -0.71 -13.87 22.43
CA PRO A 444 0.15 -14.94 22.93
C PRO A 444 1.55 -14.98 22.29
N LEU A 445 1.67 -14.60 21.02
CA LEU A 445 2.97 -14.53 20.34
C LEU A 445 3.82 -13.41 20.94
N LEU A 446 3.24 -12.23 21.15
CA LEU A 446 3.92 -11.09 21.78
C LEU A 446 4.40 -11.41 23.22
N LEU A 447 3.58 -12.10 24.01
CA LEU A 447 4.00 -12.54 25.36
C LEU A 447 5.18 -13.51 25.31
N ARG A 448 5.28 -14.35 24.28
CA ARG A 448 6.41 -15.28 24.10
C ARG A 448 7.66 -14.56 23.67
N THR A 449 7.56 -13.63 22.72
CA THR A 449 8.71 -12.87 22.20
C THR A 449 9.23 -11.87 23.24
N ARG A 450 8.38 -11.37 24.14
CA ARG A 450 8.67 -10.26 25.06
C ARG A 450 9.22 -9.02 24.34
N GLY A 451 8.77 -8.80 23.12
CA GLY A 451 9.27 -7.71 22.26
C GLY A 451 10.72 -7.89 21.79
N ARG A 452 11.25 -9.12 21.80
CA ARG A 452 12.61 -9.43 21.31
C ARG A 452 12.55 -10.35 20.10
N ALA A 453 13.36 -10.06 19.10
CA ALA A 453 13.52 -10.90 17.93
C ALA A 453 14.65 -11.91 18.15
N VAL A 454 14.29 -13.16 18.41
CA VAL A 454 15.22 -14.27 18.67
C VAL A 454 15.08 -15.38 17.63
N THR A 455 13.84 -15.76 17.30
CA THR A 455 13.53 -16.77 16.29
C THR A 455 13.08 -16.10 15.00
N THR A 456 13.09 -16.81 13.89
CA THR A 456 12.57 -16.29 12.60
C THR A 456 11.11 -15.85 12.71
N GLU A 457 10.30 -16.57 13.51
CA GLU A 457 8.90 -16.22 13.76
C GLU A 457 8.76 -14.88 14.51
N ASP A 458 9.70 -14.57 15.42
CA ASP A 458 9.71 -13.29 16.13
C ASP A 458 10.00 -12.14 15.19
N PHE A 459 11.00 -12.30 14.30
CA PHE A 459 11.31 -11.30 13.26
C PHE A 459 10.12 -11.07 12.33
N GLU A 460 9.44 -12.14 11.87
CA GLU A 460 8.24 -12.03 11.02
C GLU A 460 7.10 -11.29 11.75
N THR A 461 6.90 -11.59 13.05
CA THR A 461 5.83 -10.99 13.85
C THR A 461 6.08 -9.50 14.08
N LEU A 462 7.29 -9.13 14.54
CA LEU A 462 7.66 -7.75 14.83
C LEU A 462 7.72 -6.89 13.55
N ALA A 463 8.19 -7.47 12.44
CA ALA A 463 8.16 -6.79 11.14
C ALA A 463 6.72 -6.53 10.65
N ARG A 464 5.80 -7.46 10.89
CA ARG A 464 4.37 -7.28 10.55
C ARG A 464 3.68 -6.24 11.45
N GLU A 465 4.13 -6.10 12.70
CA GLU A 465 3.67 -5.03 13.59
C GLU A 465 4.09 -3.66 13.08
N ALA A 466 5.33 -3.55 12.59
CA ALA A 466 5.86 -2.31 12.04
C ALA A 466 5.16 -1.91 10.73
N ALA A 467 4.85 -2.87 9.85
CA ALA A 467 4.26 -2.62 8.54
C ALA A 467 3.08 -3.57 8.27
N PRO A 468 1.89 -3.29 8.85
CA PRO A 468 0.71 -4.13 8.69
C PRO A 468 0.14 -4.17 7.27
N GLU A 469 0.48 -3.18 6.43
CA GLU A 469 0.08 -3.08 5.02
C GLU A 469 0.81 -4.08 4.11
N VAL A 470 1.87 -4.72 4.58
CA VAL A 470 2.67 -5.67 3.79
C VAL A 470 1.92 -7.00 3.64
N ALA A 471 1.84 -7.51 2.40
CA ALA A 471 1.13 -8.75 2.14
C ALA A 471 1.81 -9.97 2.77
N ARG A 472 3.15 -10.07 2.65
CA ARG A 472 3.90 -11.23 3.17
C ARG A 472 5.25 -10.78 3.71
N ILE A 473 5.64 -11.43 4.80
CA ILE A 473 6.96 -11.29 5.42
C ILE A 473 7.51 -12.69 5.66
N ARG A 474 8.80 -12.88 5.41
CA ARG A 474 9.52 -14.11 5.70
C ARG A 474 10.91 -13.82 6.23
N ALA A 475 11.24 -14.35 7.40
CA ALA A 475 12.59 -14.29 7.93
C ALA A 475 13.35 -15.58 7.62
N VAL A 476 14.54 -15.45 7.06
CA VAL A 476 15.43 -16.56 6.76
C VAL A 476 16.82 -16.28 7.32
N PRO A 477 17.56 -17.29 7.82
CA PRO A 477 18.96 -17.10 8.16
C PRO A 477 19.74 -16.63 6.93
N ALA A 478 20.56 -15.60 7.08
CA ALA A 478 21.48 -15.18 6.03
C ALA A 478 22.68 -16.12 6.05
N GLY A 479 22.83 -16.90 5.03
CA GLY A 479 23.94 -17.74 4.61
C GLY A 479 25.07 -18.13 5.55
N GLU A 480 26.13 -18.63 4.97
CA GLU A 480 27.39 -19.01 5.66
C GLU A 480 28.48 -17.94 5.41
N GLY A 481 29.57 -17.98 6.16
CA GLY A 481 30.72 -17.12 5.98
C GLY A 481 30.56 -15.72 6.60
N ALA A 482 30.79 -14.66 5.83
CA ALA A 482 30.73 -13.27 6.33
C ALA A 482 29.34 -12.83 6.79
N GLU A 483 28.30 -13.49 6.34
CA GLU A 483 26.90 -13.23 6.69
C GLU A 483 26.38 -14.14 7.80
N ALA A 484 27.20 -15.04 8.32
CA ALA A 484 26.82 -15.92 9.42
C ALA A 484 26.30 -15.13 10.63
N GLY A 485 25.15 -15.53 11.18
CA GLY A 485 24.49 -14.83 12.31
C GLY A 485 23.67 -13.61 11.89
N ALA A 486 23.51 -13.34 10.60
CA ALA A 486 22.54 -12.36 10.10
C ALA A 486 21.18 -13.01 9.81
N VAL A 487 20.12 -12.22 9.89
CA VAL A 487 18.76 -12.61 9.51
C VAL A 487 18.30 -11.71 8.36
N ARG A 488 17.86 -12.33 7.28
CA ARG A 488 17.21 -11.62 6.18
C ARG A 488 15.71 -11.64 6.37
N VAL A 489 15.10 -10.47 6.35
CA VAL A 489 13.65 -10.30 6.44
C VAL A 489 13.15 -9.89 5.06
N LEU A 490 12.48 -10.82 4.39
CA LEU A 490 11.99 -10.69 3.03
C LEU A 490 10.59 -10.07 3.07
N VAL A 491 10.42 -8.95 2.38
CA VAL A 491 9.18 -8.15 2.41
C VAL A 491 8.52 -8.15 1.05
N VAL A 492 7.26 -8.59 0.98
CA VAL A 492 6.44 -8.57 -0.23
C VAL A 492 5.30 -7.58 -0.04
N PRO A 493 5.24 -6.47 -0.79
CA PRO A 493 4.18 -5.48 -0.65
C PRO A 493 2.84 -6.03 -1.09
N SER A 494 1.76 -5.42 -0.63
CA SER A 494 0.42 -5.69 -1.16
C SER A 494 0.33 -5.19 -2.59
N ALA A 495 -0.10 -6.06 -3.50
CA ALA A 495 -0.26 -5.74 -4.90
C ALA A 495 -1.47 -6.47 -5.48
N GLU A 496 -2.26 -5.76 -6.27
CA GLU A 496 -3.38 -6.31 -7.03
C GLU A 496 -3.13 -6.10 -8.52
N GLY A 497 -3.48 -7.09 -9.32
CA GLY A 497 -3.34 -7.07 -10.77
C GLY A 497 -4.62 -7.47 -11.48
N GLU A 498 -4.85 -6.91 -12.65
CA GLU A 498 -5.96 -7.29 -13.51
C GLU A 498 -5.83 -8.77 -13.95
N ALA A 499 -6.88 -9.56 -13.78
CA ALA A 499 -6.89 -11.00 -14.04
C ALA A 499 -5.74 -11.78 -13.33
N GLY A 500 -5.25 -11.28 -12.19
CA GLY A 500 -4.15 -11.90 -11.43
C GLY A 500 -2.75 -11.63 -12.01
N ARG A 501 -2.62 -10.79 -13.03
CA ARG A 501 -1.34 -10.41 -13.61
C ARG A 501 -0.74 -9.22 -12.85
N LEU A 502 0.42 -9.41 -12.23
CA LEU A 502 1.20 -8.36 -11.58
C LEU A 502 2.26 -7.81 -12.54
N ARG A 503 2.61 -6.55 -12.37
CA ARG A 503 3.83 -5.97 -12.95
C ARG A 503 4.95 -6.06 -11.92
N PHE A 504 6.18 -6.21 -12.37
CA PHE A 504 7.33 -6.41 -11.48
C PHE A 504 7.51 -5.23 -10.50
N GLU A 505 7.30 -3.99 -10.96
CA GLU A 505 7.41 -2.78 -10.14
C GLU A 505 6.40 -2.76 -8.97
N GLN A 506 5.32 -3.52 -9.08
CA GLN A 506 4.32 -3.64 -8.00
C GLN A 506 4.79 -4.53 -6.84
N LEU A 507 5.83 -5.32 -7.07
CA LEU A 507 6.41 -6.23 -6.09
C LEU A 507 7.66 -5.65 -5.39
N VAL A 508 8.04 -4.42 -5.72
CA VAL A 508 9.11 -3.69 -5.04
C VAL A 508 8.50 -2.90 -3.89
N PRO A 509 8.86 -3.20 -2.62
CA PRO A 509 8.36 -2.45 -1.48
C PRO A 509 8.91 -1.02 -1.47
N PRO A 510 8.14 -0.04 -0.98
CA PRO A 510 8.63 1.32 -0.77
C PRO A 510 9.81 1.34 0.21
N GLU A 511 10.76 2.24 -0.01
CA GLU A 511 11.94 2.38 0.86
C GLU A 511 11.54 2.77 2.29
N GLU A 512 10.51 3.60 2.45
CA GLU A 512 9.94 3.98 3.75
C GLU A 512 9.46 2.77 4.55
N THR A 513 8.77 1.82 3.90
CA THR A 513 8.30 0.58 4.54
C THR A 513 9.46 -0.30 4.98
N LEU A 514 10.51 -0.43 4.14
CA LEU A 514 11.72 -1.17 4.50
C LEU A 514 12.45 -0.52 5.68
N GLN A 515 12.55 0.79 5.71
CA GLN A 515 13.18 1.54 6.80
C GLN A 515 12.40 1.40 8.10
N GLN A 516 11.07 1.54 8.07
CA GLN A 516 10.19 1.38 9.24
C GLN A 516 10.34 -0.01 9.87
N ILE A 517 10.38 -1.06 9.05
CA ILE A 517 10.63 -2.43 9.53
C ILE A 517 12.04 -2.54 10.12
N THR A 518 13.03 -1.97 9.45
CA THR A 518 14.43 -2.00 9.90
C THR A 518 14.58 -1.35 11.27
N ASP A 519 14.06 -0.13 11.45
CA ASP A 519 14.13 0.62 12.70
C ASP A 519 13.48 -0.18 13.86
N ARG A 520 12.31 -0.75 13.61
CA ARG A 520 11.62 -1.58 14.61
C ARG A 520 12.42 -2.83 14.98
N LEU A 521 12.98 -3.53 14.01
CA LEU A 521 13.77 -4.75 14.27
C LEU A 521 15.11 -4.46 14.92
N GLU A 522 15.75 -3.32 14.62
CA GLU A 522 16.97 -2.87 15.29
C GLU A 522 16.77 -2.63 16.80
N GLU A 523 15.60 -2.10 17.20
CA GLU A 523 15.23 -1.94 18.61
C GLU A 523 15.03 -3.27 19.34
N CYS A 524 14.56 -4.29 18.60
CA CYS A 524 14.13 -5.57 19.19
C CYS A 524 15.14 -6.71 19.04
N ARG A 525 16.14 -6.59 18.16
CA ARG A 525 17.11 -7.66 17.90
C ARG A 525 18.01 -7.97 19.10
N VAL A 526 18.49 -9.19 19.18
CA VAL A 526 19.48 -9.61 20.14
C VAL A 526 20.85 -9.02 19.78
N ILE A 527 21.63 -8.63 20.78
CA ILE A 527 22.99 -8.11 20.59
C ILE A 527 23.83 -9.10 19.77
N GLY A 528 24.46 -8.60 18.70
CA GLY A 528 25.29 -9.39 17.78
C GLY A 528 24.53 -9.96 16.57
N THR A 529 23.22 -9.94 16.53
CA THR A 529 22.45 -10.29 15.33
C THR A 529 22.43 -9.10 14.35
N ARG A 530 22.72 -9.36 13.10
CA ARG A 530 22.56 -8.38 12.01
C ARG A 530 21.23 -8.63 11.31
N VAL A 531 20.51 -7.57 10.99
CA VAL A 531 19.23 -7.64 10.27
C VAL A 531 19.38 -6.99 8.91
N GLN A 532 18.88 -7.65 7.87
CA GLN A 532 18.79 -7.13 6.51
C GLN A 532 17.33 -7.23 6.06
N VAL A 533 16.71 -6.07 5.81
CA VAL A 533 15.33 -5.99 5.32
C VAL A 533 15.37 -5.70 3.84
N GLU A 534 14.84 -6.61 3.04
CA GLU A 534 14.97 -6.55 1.57
C GLU A 534 13.76 -7.21 0.88
N PRO A 535 13.48 -6.91 -0.40
CA PRO A 535 12.56 -7.71 -1.18
C PRO A 535 13.12 -9.12 -1.44
N PRO A 536 12.26 -10.14 -1.66
CA PRO A 536 12.74 -11.45 -2.08
C PRO A 536 13.35 -11.40 -3.48
N VAL A 537 14.18 -12.37 -3.80
CA VAL A 537 14.64 -12.60 -5.17
C VAL A 537 13.46 -13.12 -5.99
N TYR A 538 13.05 -12.41 -7.02
CA TYR A 538 11.99 -12.88 -7.90
C TYR A 538 12.57 -13.66 -9.08
N ARG A 539 12.02 -14.84 -9.34
CA ARG A 539 12.34 -15.66 -10.51
C ARG A 539 11.13 -15.66 -11.43
N GLY A 540 11.30 -15.10 -12.61
CA GLY A 540 10.29 -15.13 -13.66
C GLY A 540 9.99 -16.56 -14.10
N VAL A 541 8.71 -16.83 -14.31
CA VAL A 541 8.21 -18.13 -14.78
C VAL A 541 7.36 -17.92 -16.01
N THR A 542 7.75 -18.50 -17.12
CA THR A 542 6.97 -18.53 -18.35
C THR A 542 6.50 -19.94 -18.64
N VAL A 543 5.23 -20.08 -18.95
CA VAL A 543 4.60 -21.34 -19.38
C VAL A 543 4.17 -21.20 -20.84
N VAL A 544 4.59 -22.16 -21.66
CA VAL A 544 4.09 -22.33 -23.03
C VAL A 544 3.27 -23.60 -23.07
N ALA A 545 1.99 -23.51 -23.43
CA ALA A 545 1.10 -24.66 -23.40
C ALA A 545 0.22 -24.74 -24.65
N ARG A 546 -0.10 -25.99 -25.06
CA ARG A 546 -1.07 -26.27 -26.11
C ARG A 546 -2.22 -27.11 -25.53
N LEU A 547 -3.44 -26.59 -25.72
CA LEU A 547 -4.67 -27.18 -25.20
C LEU A 547 -5.61 -27.54 -26.34
N ARG A 548 -6.34 -28.66 -26.21
CA ARG A 548 -7.48 -28.97 -27.05
C ARG A 548 -8.77 -28.68 -26.27
N ALA A 549 -9.64 -27.90 -26.87
CA ALA A 549 -10.93 -27.56 -26.31
C ALA A 549 -11.94 -28.69 -26.52
N ARG A 550 -12.84 -28.90 -25.56
CA ARG A 550 -13.98 -29.81 -25.75
C ARG A 550 -14.91 -29.31 -26.87
N PRO A 551 -15.61 -30.21 -27.58
CA PRO A 551 -16.63 -29.81 -28.55
C PRO A 551 -17.60 -28.77 -27.96
N ARG A 552 -17.88 -27.72 -28.74
CA ARG A 552 -18.70 -26.54 -28.37
C ARG A 552 -18.08 -25.57 -27.35
N THR A 553 -16.84 -25.72 -26.97
CA THR A 553 -16.11 -24.73 -26.18
C THR A 553 -15.41 -23.74 -27.13
N ASN A 554 -15.52 -22.45 -26.85
CA ASN A 554 -14.81 -21.42 -27.61
C ASN A 554 -13.31 -21.43 -27.25
N PRO A 555 -12.39 -21.69 -28.20
CA PRO A 555 -10.96 -21.78 -27.94
C PRO A 555 -10.37 -20.48 -27.34
N SER A 556 -10.80 -19.31 -27.82
CA SER A 556 -10.30 -18.03 -27.32
C SER A 556 -10.70 -17.79 -25.85
N ARG A 557 -11.91 -18.22 -25.45
CA ARG A 557 -12.32 -18.18 -24.03
C ARG A 557 -11.51 -19.15 -23.17
N LEU A 558 -11.22 -20.35 -23.68
CA LEU A 558 -10.39 -21.32 -22.97
C LEU A 558 -8.96 -20.79 -22.82
N GLN A 559 -8.41 -20.18 -23.85
CA GLN A 559 -7.09 -19.55 -23.82
C GLN A 559 -7.02 -18.45 -22.75
N ALA A 560 -7.99 -17.55 -22.71
CA ALA A 560 -8.06 -16.49 -21.70
C ALA A 560 -8.19 -17.08 -20.27
N ALA A 561 -9.05 -18.08 -20.07
CA ALA A 561 -9.19 -18.75 -18.79
C ALA A 561 -7.92 -19.50 -18.35
N ALA A 562 -7.17 -20.05 -19.29
CA ALA A 562 -5.89 -20.72 -19.00
C ALA A 562 -4.82 -19.71 -18.56
N LEU A 563 -4.72 -18.56 -19.23
CA LEU A 563 -3.81 -17.48 -18.85
C LEU A 563 -4.15 -16.94 -17.45
N GLU A 564 -5.42 -16.70 -17.16
CA GLU A 564 -5.87 -16.26 -15.85
C GLU A 564 -5.56 -17.29 -14.76
N ALA A 565 -5.79 -18.57 -15.02
CA ALA A 565 -5.50 -19.64 -14.08
C ALA A 565 -3.99 -19.79 -13.78
N LEU A 566 -3.14 -19.66 -14.80
CA LEU A 566 -1.69 -19.66 -14.63
C LEU A 566 -1.21 -18.47 -13.80
N ASN A 567 -1.66 -17.26 -14.14
CA ASN A 567 -1.32 -16.06 -13.40
C ASN A 567 -1.77 -16.14 -11.93
N ARG A 568 -2.98 -16.68 -11.67
CA ARG A 568 -3.49 -16.87 -10.33
C ARG A 568 -2.72 -17.96 -9.56
N TYR A 569 -2.38 -19.07 -10.20
CA TYR A 569 -1.65 -20.16 -9.56
C TYR A 569 -0.22 -19.77 -9.21
N LEU A 570 0.47 -19.09 -10.12
CA LEU A 570 1.85 -18.61 -9.92
C LEU A 570 1.93 -17.24 -9.23
N HIS A 571 0.83 -16.77 -8.63
CA HIS A 571 0.81 -15.48 -7.97
C HIS A 571 1.60 -15.51 -6.66
N PRO A 572 2.56 -14.60 -6.44
CA PRO A 572 3.42 -14.63 -5.24
C PRO A 572 2.68 -14.34 -3.94
N ILE A 573 1.54 -13.64 -3.97
CA ILE A 573 0.80 -13.20 -2.77
C ILE A 573 -0.39 -14.13 -2.46
N VAL A 574 -1.17 -14.53 -3.46
CA VAL A 574 -2.44 -15.28 -3.27
C VAL A 574 -2.48 -16.60 -4.03
N GLY A 575 -1.41 -16.97 -4.72
CA GLY A 575 -1.32 -18.21 -5.51
C GLY A 575 -0.82 -19.39 -4.69
N GLY A 576 -0.23 -20.34 -5.39
CA GLY A 576 0.30 -21.59 -4.82
C GLY A 576 -0.77 -22.64 -4.57
N PRO A 577 -0.35 -23.82 -4.10
CA PRO A 577 -1.27 -24.94 -3.83
C PRO A 577 -2.32 -24.63 -2.80
N ASP A 578 -1.93 -23.90 -1.75
CA ASP A 578 -2.79 -23.57 -0.60
C ASP A 578 -3.51 -22.22 -0.76
N ARG A 579 -3.29 -21.52 -1.87
CA ARG A 579 -3.87 -20.19 -2.17
C ARG A 579 -3.53 -19.11 -1.13
N THR A 580 -2.39 -19.27 -0.45
CA THR A 580 -1.85 -18.30 0.54
C THR A 580 -0.60 -17.60 0.03
N GLY A 581 -0.37 -17.65 -1.28
CA GLY A 581 0.83 -17.20 -1.96
C GLY A 581 1.81 -18.36 -2.22
N TRP A 582 2.59 -18.22 -3.29
CA TRP A 582 3.62 -19.22 -3.59
C TRP A 582 4.61 -19.35 -2.41
N PRO A 583 4.89 -20.57 -1.92
CA PRO A 583 5.85 -20.73 -0.82
C PRO A 583 7.26 -20.30 -1.23
N PHE A 584 7.96 -19.60 -0.33
CA PHE A 584 9.36 -19.21 -0.55
C PHE A 584 10.24 -20.44 -0.77
N GLY A 585 11.14 -20.38 -1.73
CA GLY A 585 12.07 -21.46 -2.09
C GLY A 585 11.43 -22.72 -2.65
N ARG A 586 10.11 -22.75 -2.84
CA ARG A 586 9.44 -23.94 -3.41
C ARG A 586 9.64 -24.00 -4.91
N PRO A 587 10.19 -25.11 -5.45
CA PRO A 587 10.34 -25.26 -6.89
C PRO A 587 9.00 -25.32 -7.61
N VAL A 588 8.98 -24.89 -8.88
CA VAL A 588 7.84 -25.01 -9.78
C VAL A 588 7.97 -26.29 -10.59
N ASN A 589 6.98 -27.17 -10.50
CA ASN A 589 6.97 -28.43 -11.23
C ASN A 589 6.00 -28.36 -12.42
N ILE A 590 6.44 -28.86 -13.59
CA ILE A 590 5.60 -28.90 -14.80
C ILE A 590 4.31 -29.69 -14.60
N GLY A 591 4.33 -30.75 -13.76
CA GLY A 591 3.16 -31.55 -13.46
C GLY A 591 2.04 -30.80 -12.74
N GLU A 592 2.39 -29.83 -11.90
CA GLU A 592 1.42 -28.94 -11.22
C GLU A 592 0.75 -27.99 -12.22
N ILE A 593 1.53 -27.45 -13.13
CA ILE A 593 1.03 -26.59 -14.22
C ILE A 593 0.08 -27.40 -15.13
N PHE A 594 0.47 -28.63 -15.47
CA PHE A 594 -0.37 -29.54 -16.23
C PHE A 594 -1.71 -29.79 -15.53
N ALA A 595 -1.69 -30.06 -14.22
CA ALA A 595 -2.89 -30.30 -13.42
C ALA A 595 -3.82 -29.07 -13.38
N VAL A 596 -3.25 -27.87 -13.25
CA VAL A 596 -4.01 -26.59 -13.28
C VAL A 596 -4.73 -26.44 -14.62
N LEU A 597 -4.03 -26.63 -15.74
CA LEU A 597 -4.59 -26.48 -17.08
C LEU A 597 -5.61 -27.56 -17.42
N GLN A 598 -5.37 -28.81 -17.03
CA GLN A 598 -6.28 -29.93 -17.25
C GLN A 598 -7.57 -29.80 -16.43
N GLY A 599 -7.51 -29.13 -15.26
CA GLY A 599 -8.66 -28.88 -14.38
C GLY A 599 -9.62 -27.80 -14.89
N LEU A 600 -9.29 -27.07 -15.94
CA LEU A 600 -10.13 -26.01 -16.48
C LEU A 600 -11.38 -26.54 -17.18
N ARG A 601 -12.52 -25.89 -16.93
CA ARG A 601 -13.76 -26.19 -17.64
C ARG A 601 -13.60 -25.91 -19.13
N GLY A 602 -13.82 -26.94 -19.96
CA GLY A 602 -13.71 -26.84 -21.40
C GLY A 602 -12.39 -27.38 -21.98
N THR A 603 -11.41 -27.74 -21.17
CA THR A 603 -10.23 -28.49 -21.61
C THR A 603 -10.61 -29.94 -21.86
N GLU A 604 -10.34 -30.45 -23.07
CA GLU A 604 -10.42 -31.86 -23.38
C GLU A 604 -9.12 -32.56 -22.96
N ILE A 605 -8.01 -32.05 -23.48
CA ILE A 605 -6.67 -32.56 -23.18
C ILE A 605 -5.64 -31.40 -23.24
N VAL A 606 -4.63 -31.52 -22.41
CA VAL A 606 -3.41 -30.70 -22.46
C VAL A 606 -2.39 -31.47 -23.30
N GLU A 607 -2.05 -31.01 -24.49
CA GLU A 607 -1.19 -31.69 -25.43
C GLU A 607 0.30 -31.50 -25.15
N ASP A 608 0.70 -30.28 -24.86
CA ASP A 608 2.09 -29.92 -24.54
C ASP A 608 2.13 -28.84 -23.48
N VAL A 609 3.10 -28.96 -22.58
CA VAL A 609 3.41 -27.91 -21.57
C VAL A 609 4.92 -27.82 -21.49
N ARG A 610 5.43 -26.60 -21.58
CA ARG A 610 6.86 -26.30 -21.39
C ARG A 610 7.00 -25.22 -20.34
N LEU A 611 7.92 -25.44 -19.43
CA LEU A 611 8.23 -24.51 -18.34
C LEU A 611 9.60 -23.88 -18.61
N PHE A 612 9.68 -22.56 -18.47
CA PHE A 612 10.90 -21.77 -18.63
C PHE A 612 11.09 -20.88 -17.42
N GLY A 613 12.33 -20.78 -16.93
CA GLY A 613 12.73 -19.66 -16.10
C GLY A 613 12.92 -18.43 -16.98
N ALA A 614 12.54 -17.27 -16.49
CA ALA A 614 12.74 -16.00 -17.16
C ALA A 614 13.36 -14.98 -16.20
N ASP A 615 14.10 -14.02 -16.74
CA ASP A 615 14.48 -12.84 -15.97
C ASP A 615 13.24 -11.95 -15.78
N PRO A 616 12.90 -11.54 -14.55
CA PRO A 616 11.67 -10.79 -14.30
C PRO A 616 11.69 -9.36 -14.86
N VAL A 617 12.88 -8.82 -15.17
CA VAL A 617 13.09 -7.46 -15.70
C VAL A 617 13.27 -7.47 -17.20
N THR A 618 14.23 -8.27 -17.69
CA THR A 618 14.57 -8.31 -19.13
C THR A 618 13.70 -9.26 -19.94
N GLY A 619 13.06 -10.22 -19.28
CA GLY A 619 12.25 -11.25 -19.94
C GLY A 619 13.06 -12.33 -20.66
N GLU A 620 14.39 -12.33 -20.55
CA GLU A 620 15.24 -13.34 -21.15
C GLU A 620 14.88 -14.72 -20.61
N ARG A 621 14.58 -15.66 -21.52
CA ARG A 621 14.14 -17.02 -21.18
C ARG A 621 15.32 -17.98 -21.17
N GLY A 622 15.44 -18.73 -20.10
CA GLY A 622 16.36 -19.85 -20.04
C GLY A 622 15.88 -21.08 -20.83
N PRO A 623 16.60 -22.19 -20.75
CA PRO A 623 16.19 -23.46 -21.37
C PRO A 623 14.91 -24.02 -20.73
N SER A 624 14.15 -24.79 -21.52
CA SER A 624 12.97 -25.51 -21.01
C SER A 624 13.38 -26.52 -19.94
N THR A 625 12.65 -26.52 -18.83
CA THR A 625 12.90 -27.42 -17.70
C THR A 625 11.62 -28.11 -17.25
N GLN A 626 11.73 -29.27 -16.63
CA GLN A 626 10.59 -29.97 -15.99
C GLN A 626 10.36 -29.46 -14.56
N ARG A 627 11.41 -28.87 -13.96
CA ARG A 627 11.39 -28.36 -12.60
C ARG A 627 12.28 -27.13 -12.54
N LEU A 628 11.71 -26.02 -12.11
CA LEU A 628 12.44 -24.78 -11.88
C LEU A 628 12.75 -24.68 -10.39
N GLU A 629 14.02 -24.80 -10.04
CA GLU A 629 14.49 -24.65 -8.67
C GLU A 629 14.48 -23.17 -8.25
N LEU A 630 14.14 -22.94 -6.99
CA LEU A 630 14.14 -21.62 -6.37
C LEU A 630 15.07 -21.62 -5.16
N GLU A 631 15.80 -20.54 -4.97
CA GLU A 631 16.61 -20.30 -3.79
C GLU A 631 15.70 -20.10 -2.55
N PRO A 632 16.15 -20.37 -1.31
CA PRO A 632 15.31 -20.24 -0.10
C PRO A 632 14.70 -18.87 0.10
N ASN A 633 15.32 -17.80 -0.42
CA ASN A 633 14.87 -16.41 -0.39
C ASN A 633 14.14 -15.97 -1.65
N ALA A 634 13.84 -16.90 -2.57
CA ALA A 634 13.21 -16.57 -3.85
C ALA A 634 11.71 -16.84 -3.87
N LEU A 635 11.01 -16.04 -4.66
CA LEU A 635 9.60 -16.20 -5.03
C LEU A 635 9.43 -16.25 -6.55
N VAL A 636 8.34 -16.87 -6.99
CA VAL A 636 7.95 -16.85 -8.39
C VAL A 636 7.38 -15.49 -8.80
N PHE A 637 7.65 -15.10 -10.03
CA PHE A 637 6.98 -14.01 -10.72
C PHE A 637 6.39 -14.55 -12.02
N SER A 638 5.08 -14.43 -12.22
CA SER A 638 4.38 -14.88 -13.42
C SER A 638 4.73 -13.96 -14.58
N TYR A 639 5.62 -14.42 -15.48
CA TYR A 639 6.07 -13.64 -16.63
C TYR A 639 5.49 -14.21 -17.92
N GLU A 640 4.84 -13.40 -18.71
CA GLU A 640 4.28 -13.63 -20.06
C GLU A 640 4.07 -15.10 -20.50
N HIS A 641 2.96 -15.69 -20.08
CA HIS A 641 2.58 -17.04 -20.52
C HIS A 641 2.03 -17.03 -21.95
N GLN A 642 2.29 -18.13 -22.67
CA GLN A 642 1.78 -18.35 -24.01
C GLN A 642 0.92 -19.62 -24.03
N VAL A 643 -0.35 -19.49 -24.31
CA VAL A 643 -1.28 -20.61 -24.38
C VAL A 643 -1.96 -20.59 -25.75
N LEU A 644 -1.89 -21.71 -26.48
CA LEU A 644 -2.64 -21.93 -27.69
C LEU A 644 -3.76 -22.93 -27.39
N ALA A 645 -5.01 -22.54 -27.64
CA ALA A 645 -6.14 -23.45 -27.54
C ALA A 645 -6.71 -23.71 -28.95
N GLU A 646 -6.81 -24.98 -29.32
CA GLU A 646 -7.35 -25.44 -30.59
C GLU A 646 -8.73 -26.05 -30.39
N ALA A 647 -9.59 -26.02 -31.41
CA ALA A 647 -10.90 -26.64 -31.35
C ALA A 647 -10.74 -28.16 -31.36
N GLY A 648 -11.49 -28.88 -30.51
CA GLY A 648 -11.57 -30.32 -30.48
C GLY A 648 -12.50 -30.88 -31.54
#